data_bae2ecd35931d73790c249993524ec1c
#
_entry.id   bae2ecd35931d73790c249993524ec1c
#
_cell.length_a   1.000
_cell.length_b   1.000
_cell.length_c   1.000
_cell.angle_alpha   90.00
_cell.angle_beta   90.00
_cell.angle_gamma   90.00
#
_symmetry.space_group_name_H-M   'P 1'
#
loop_
_entity.id
_entity.type
_entity.pdbx_description
1 polymer ?
#
loop_
_entity_poly.entity_id
_entity_poly.type
_entity_poly.pdbx_seq_one_letter_code
_entity_poly.pdbx_strand_id
1 'polypeptide(L)'
;MRDFPPTFTTFLPEADGDAVTLPDTRSPGAFLRWHLGQQPGVIAAATFVGFLWQLPLTLGPWLVGKAVDEGILAGSSSDLLRWAGLLGLVTVIGAVFGIAMHTLVVRSWLIALYGTIQMVARKSVQMGHVLPRRTPTGEAISVASSDSDEFGALTEITARAGSQLVGYLVVAAIVLNTSVAMGLLVLVAAPVIVGAALPLLRPLHRRQEVERSRSSELTSMATDIVAGLRILRGIGGEGTFGRNYAEQSQRTRRAGVSAGLWQAAIEATGVLLSGGFLVILMWAGTLRVLTGDLSVGQLISFLGYGLFMIGPIQTFFEFAQKLTRALVSARKAIALFEQAPPWREQTSPVPLPADGDLVDEVTGFVALAGLFTIVVSAVPEASAELADRLGRYLPADVEPPAEETGRGLKGRAARRARAERAAERARIAAADELLGSREWGVRLGDVDLGPARLADVRHRIVVSDTGSQLFAGTLQDAIDPHGQLTREEAEETIRVANAEDVYDALPGGWQGVLDERGRGLSGGQRQRVVLARVIGIDAAILVLVEPTSAVDAHTEARIAERVASHRRGRTTVVATVSPLWLHHADRVALLDGGRVTAVGGHDELLETNATYRRVVARALDDPPEVDPEVDPARREREPAVVPNRPPWEHREHGEDSRG
;
A
#
# COMPACT_ATOMS: atom_id res chain seq x y z
N MET A 1 -3.21 -10.67 -30.56
CA MET A 1 -3.24 -9.50 -29.66
C MET A 1 -2.17 -9.73 -28.62
N ARG A 2 -1.28 -8.78 -28.36
CA ARG A 2 -0.36 -8.87 -27.23
C ARG A 2 -1.16 -8.58 -25.97
N ASP A 3 -0.99 -9.41 -24.93
CA ASP A 3 -1.69 -9.26 -23.68
C ASP A 3 -1.47 -7.88 -23.07
N PHE A 4 -2.53 -7.27 -22.55
CA PHE A 4 -2.49 -6.02 -21.85
C PHE A 4 -3.20 -6.20 -20.49
N PRO A 5 -2.58 -5.83 -19.34
CA PRO A 5 -1.22 -5.27 -19.22
C PRO A 5 -0.15 -6.26 -19.67
N PRO A 6 0.97 -5.76 -20.23
CA PRO A 6 2.02 -6.65 -20.69
C PRO A 6 2.60 -7.44 -19.51
N THR A 7 2.58 -8.75 -19.62
CA THR A 7 3.25 -9.62 -18.66
C THR A 7 4.76 -9.55 -18.91
N PHE A 8 5.52 -9.19 -17.87
CA PHE A 8 6.98 -9.16 -17.90
C PHE A 8 7.49 -10.33 -17.10
N THR A 9 8.04 -11.32 -17.78
CA THR A 9 8.64 -12.52 -17.19
C THR A 9 9.78 -12.18 -16.23
N THR A 10 10.47 -11.06 -16.44
CA THR A 10 11.52 -10.55 -15.56
C THR A 10 11.09 -10.32 -14.12
N PHE A 11 9.81 -10.05 -13.87
CA PHE A 11 9.27 -9.79 -12.53
C PHE A 11 8.56 -10.98 -11.90
N LEU A 12 8.30 -12.04 -12.67
CA LEU A 12 7.65 -13.25 -12.18
C LEU A 12 8.67 -14.41 -12.23
N PRO A 13 8.73 -15.31 -11.23
CA PRO A 13 9.42 -16.56 -11.40
C PRO A 13 8.70 -17.31 -12.51
N GLU A 14 9.40 -17.74 -13.53
CA GLU A 14 8.84 -18.71 -14.45
C GLU A 14 8.62 -20.03 -13.70
N ALA A 15 7.58 -20.75 -14.07
CA ALA A 15 7.25 -22.04 -13.46
C ALA A 15 8.39 -23.07 -13.64
N ASP A 16 9.33 -22.81 -14.56
CA ASP A 16 10.43 -23.71 -14.95
C ASP A 16 11.82 -23.27 -14.44
N GLY A 17 11.91 -22.37 -13.46
CA GLY A 17 13.17 -22.14 -12.73
C GLY A 17 14.12 -21.09 -13.29
N ASP A 18 13.66 -20.20 -14.18
CA ASP A 18 14.48 -19.07 -14.61
C ASP A 18 14.71 -18.08 -13.47
N ALA A 19 15.96 -17.64 -13.33
CA ALA A 19 16.39 -16.75 -12.25
C ALA A 19 15.64 -15.41 -12.31
N VAL A 20 14.80 -15.17 -11.30
CA VAL A 20 14.17 -13.86 -11.11
C VAL A 20 15.26 -12.82 -10.92
N THR A 21 15.33 -11.83 -11.81
CA THR A 21 16.25 -10.70 -11.60
C THR A 21 15.75 -9.86 -10.43
N LEU A 22 16.41 -9.99 -9.29
CA LEU A 22 16.12 -9.20 -8.11
C LEU A 22 16.50 -7.72 -8.34
N PRO A 23 15.75 -6.78 -7.78
CA PRO A 23 16.07 -5.37 -7.88
C PRO A 23 17.41 -5.06 -7.18
N ASP A 24 18.18 -4.13 -7.74
CA ASP A 24 19.43 -3.67 -7.12
C ASP A 24 19.12 -2.71 -5.95
N THR A 25 19.19 -3.22 -4.72
CA THR A 25 18.87 -2.48 -3.50
C THR A 25 20.03 -1.71 -2.89
N ARG A 26 21.27 -1.79 -3.47
CA ARG A 26 22.46 -1.15 -2.90
C ARG A 26 22.32 0.36 -2.69
N SER A 27 21.55 1.03 -3.52
CA SER A 27 21.23 2.46 -3.37
C SER A 27 19.99 2.83 -4.20
N PRO A 28 19.29 3.92 -3.85
CA PRO A 28 18.15 4.41 -4.64
C PRO A 28 18.49 4.66 -6.12
N GLY A 29 19.68 5.19 -6.40
CA GLY A 29 20.13 5.38 -7.77
C GLY A 29 20.44 4.08 -8.52
N ALA A 30 20.93 3.03 -7.82
CA ALA A 30 21.13 1.72 -8.38
C ALA A 30 19.80 1.05 -8.71
N PHE A 31 18.83 1.14 -7.80
CA PHE A 31 17.47 0.66 -7.99
C PHE A 31 16.79 1.30 -9.23
N LEU A 32 16.87 2.62 -9.38
CA LEU A 32 16.30 3.30 -10.53
C LEU A 32 17.02 2.95 -11.84
N ARG A 33 18.35 2.79 -11.82
CA ARG A 33 19.09 2.31 -13.00
C ARG A 33 18.71 0.89 -13.37
N TRP A 34 18.51 0.02 -12.39
CA TRP A 34 18.00 -1.33 -12.62
C TRP A 34 16.63 -1.30 -13.30
N HIS A 35 15.68 -0.46 -12.82
CA HIS A 35 14.37 -0.27 -13.45
C HIS A 35 14.46 0.18 -14.91
N LEU A 36 15.30 1.19 -15.21
CA LEU A 36 15.53 1.64 -16.58
C LEU A 36 16.15 0.53 -17.45
N GLY A 37 17.04 -0.27 -16.85
CA GLY A 37 17.71 -1.42 -17.49
C GLY A 37 16.78 -2.58 -17.83
N GLN A 38 15.57 -2.66 -17.27
CA GLN A 38 14.60 -3.70 -17.60
C GLN A 38 13.93 -3.49 -18.98
N GLN A 39 13.95 -2.25 -19.50
CA GLN A 39 13.26 -1.90 -20.75
C GLN A 39 14.08 -0.97 -21.68
N PRO A 40 15.37 -1.24 -21.91
CA PRO A 40 16.23 -0.32 -22.68
C PRO A 40 15.74 -0.14 -24.11
N GLY A 41 15.22 -1.20 -24.73
CA GLY A 41 14.69 -1.16 -26.10
C GLY A 41 13.45 -0.27 -26.24
N VAL A 42 12.54 -0.29 -25.26
CA VAL A 42 11.33 0.54 -25.27
C VAL A 42 11.71 2.02 -25.07
N ILE A 43 12.62 2.31 -24.13
CA ILE A 43 13.11 3.67 -23.88
C ILE A 43 13.86 4.21 -25.10
N ALA A 44 14.73 3.42 -25.72
CA ALA A 44 15.46 3.83 -26.93
C ALA A 44 14.51 4.07 -28.11
N ALA A 45 13.55 3.18 -28.33
CA ALA A 45 12.53 3.35 -29.37
C ALA A 45 11.67 4.61 -29.12
N ALA A 46 11.22 4.83 -27.89
CA ALA A 46 10.46 6.02 -27.52
C ALA A 46 11.28 7.31 -27.70
N THR A 47 12.58 7.29 -27.36
CA THR A 47 13.50 8.40 -27.59
C THR A 47 13.64 8.71 -29.09
N PHE A 48 13.85 7.69 -29.91
CA PHE A 48 14.00 7.85 -31.35
C PHE A 48 12.71 8.34 -32.03
N VAL A 49 11.59 7.69 -31.74
CA VAL A 49 10.27 8.07 -32.27
C VAL A 49 9.86 9.46 -31.77
N GLY A 50 10.20 9.79 -30.52
CA GLY A 50 9.99 11.12 -29.97
C GLY A 50 10.81 12.20 -30.66
N PHE A 51 12.02 11.89 -31.10
CA PHE A 51 12.79 12.82 -31.95
C PHE A 51 12.10 13.03 -33.31
N LEU A 52 11.62 11.97 -33.97
CA LEU A 52 10.88 12.10 -35.23
C LEU A 52 9.57 12.90 -35.06
N TRP A 53 8.91 12.77 -33.93
CA TRP A 53 7.77 13.62 -33.58
C TRP A 53 8.13 15.11 -33.51
N GLN A 54 9.35 15.45 -33.13
CA GLN A 54 9.80 16.83 -32.98
C GLN A 54 10.35 17.42 -34.28
N LEU A 55 10.40 16.67 -35.41
CA LEU A 55 10.90 17.18 -36.68
C LEU A 55 10.27 18.52 -37.13
N PRO A 56 8.92 18.73 -37.00
CA PRO A 56 8.33 20.01 -37.31
C PRO A 56 8.87 21.17 -36.49
N LEU A 57 9.22 20.91 -35.23
CA LEU A 57 9.77 21.94 -34.32
C LEU A 57 11.28 22.18 -34.53
N THR A 58 12.02 21.17 -34.99
CA THR A 58 13.47 21.26 -35.20
C THR A 58 13.82 21.72 -36.60
N LEU A 59 13.13 21.25 -37.64
CA LEU A 59 13.37 21.62 -39.03
C LEU A 59 12.43 22.72 -39.54
N GLY A 60 11.23 22.83 -38.94
CA GLY A 60 10.21 23.79 -39.37
C GLY A 60 10.69 25.23 -39.44
N PRO A 61 11.33 25.79 -38.41
CA PRO A 61 11.87 27.16 -38.45
C PRO A 61 12.85 27.41 -39.60
N TRP A 62 13.72 26.43 -39.90
CA TRP A 62 14.65 26.52 -41.03
C TRP A 62 13.92 26.48 -42.37
N LEU A 63 12.92 25.58 -42.53
CA LEU A 63 12.10 25.49 -43.75
C LEU A 63 11.29 26.77 -43.99
N VAL A 64 10.75 27.36 -42.92
CA VAL A 64 10.05 28.67 -43.01
C VAL A 64 11.02 29.77 -43.44
N GLY A 65 12.21 29.81 -42.84
CA GLY A 65 13.24 30.76 -43.25
C GLY A 65 13.62 30.67 -44.72
N LYS A 66 13.81 29.45 -45.23
CA LYS A 66 14.06 29.17 -46.64
C LYS A 66 12.89 29.58 -47.54
N ALA A 67 11.65 29.29 -47.14
CA ALA A 67 10.46 29.73 -47.87
C ALA A 67 10.37 31.26 -47.99
N VAL A 68 10.79 31.99 -46.96
CA VAL A 68 10.85 33.47 -46.99
C VAL A 68 11.96 33.97 -47.90
N ASP A 69 13.20 33.48 -47.71
CA ASP A 69 14.34 33.99 -48.47
C ASP A 69 14.27 33.62 -49.97
N GLU A 70 14.10 32.34 -50.28
CA GLU A 70 14.14 31.78 -51.64
C GLU A 70 12.79 31.82 -52.35
N GLY A 71 11.66 31.85 -51.60
CA GLY A 71 10.32 31.93 -52.16
C GLY A 71 9.79 33.35 -52.26
N ILE A 72 9.59 34.00 -51.11
CA ILE A 72 8.89 35.29 -51.03
C ILE A 72 9.80 36.42 -51.52
N LEU A 73 11.00 36.55 -50.94
CA LEU A 73 11.91 37.65 -51.24
C LEU A 73 12.54 37.54 -52.65
N ALA A 74 12.78 36.31 -53.13
CA ALA A 74 13.25 36.05 -54.48
C ALA A 74 12.12 36.08 -55.53
N GLY A 75 10.85 36.16 -55.14
CA GLY A 75 9.69 36.15 -56.06
C GLY A 75 9.46 34.83 -56.79
N SER A 76 9.99 33.70 -56.27
CA SER A 76 9.90 32.37 -56.89
C SER A 76 8.75 31.56 -56.29
N SER A 77 7.64 31.46 -57.02
CA SER A 77 6.48 30.65 -56.60
C SER A 77 6.81 29.15 -56.54
N SER A 78 7.71 28.65 -57.40
CA SER A 78 8.13 27.25 -57.40
C SER A 78 8.92 26.89 -56.15
N ASP A 79 9.82 27.74 -55.69
CA ASP A 79 10.61 27.50 -54.48
C ASP A 79 9.74 27.67 -53.23
N LEU A 80 8.81 28.62 -53.23
CA LEU A 80 7.82 28.74 -52.16
C LEU A 80 7.00 27.46 -51.99
N LEU A 81 6.45 26.92 -53.09
CA LEU A 81 5.69 25.66 -53.04
C LEU A 81 6.54 24.47 -52.61
N ARG A 82 7.80 24.40 -53.04
CA ARG A 82 8.74 23.36 -52.64
C ARG A 82 8.97 23.37 -51.11
N TRP A 83 9.31 24.52 -50.54
CA TRP A 83 9.59 24.64 -49.12
C TRP A 83 8.33 24.48 -48.27
N ALA A 84 7.18 24.99 -48.70
CA ALA A 84 5.89 24.78 -48.05
C ALA A 84 5.47 23.31 -48.10
N GLY A 85 5.68 22.62 -49.23
CA GLY A 85 5.41 21.18 -49.38
C GLY A 85 6.28 20.33 -48.44
N LEU A 86 7.58 20.66 -48.32
CA LEU A 86 8.50 20.00 -47.38
C LEU A 86 8.06 20.22 -45.93
N LEU A 87 7.66 21.43 -45.57
CA LEU A 87 7.14 21.74 -44.25
C LEU A 87 5.86 20.91 -43.95
N GLY A 88 4.94 20.82 -44.93
CA GLY A 88 3.76 19.98 -44.83
C GLY A 88 4.09 18.51 -44.63
N LEU A 89 5.06 17.98 -45.40
CA LEU A 89 5.52 16.59 -45.27
C LEU A 89 6.10 16.31 -43.88
N VAL A 90 7.00 17.19 -43.40
CA VAL A 90 7.60 17.05 -42.05
C VAL A 90 6.55 17.14 -40.95
N THR A 91 5.53 17.99 -41.13
CA THR A 91 4.41 18.10 -40.19
C THR A 91 3.59 16.81 -40.12
N VAL A 92 3.26 16.20 -41.28
CA VAL A 92 2.54 14.91 -41.33
C VAL A 92 3.38 13.80 -40.70
N ILE A 93 4.68 13.74 -41.00
CA ILE A 93 5.59 12.77 -40.37
C ILE A 93 5.56 12.96 -38.84
N GLY A 94 5.70 14.18 -38.35
CA GLY A 94 5.63 14.49 -36.94
C GLY A 94 4.32 14.05 -36.28
N ALA A 95 3.20 14.30 -36.93
CA ALA A 95 1.87 13.87 -36.41
C ALA A 95 1.75 12.35 -36.27
N VAL A 96 2.20 11.59 -37.28
CA VAL A 96 2.18 10.11 -37.25
C VAL A 96 3.08 9.59 -36.13
N PHE A 97 4.30 10.09 -36.01
CA PHE A 97 5.22 9.67 -34.96
C PHE A 97 4.81 10.16 -33.57
N GLY A 98 4.02 11.22 -33.47
CA GLY A 98 3.42 11.67 -32.21
C GLY A 98 2.52 10.62 -31.56
N ILE A 99 1.70 9.96 -32.36
CA ILE A 99 0.83 8.86 -31.90
C ILE A 99 1.70 7.68 -31.42
N ALA A 100 2.69 7.29 -32.23
CA ALA A 100 3.59 6.19 -31.87
C ALA A 100 4.40 6.50 -30.61
N MET A 101 4.89 7.73 -30.44
CA MET A 101 5.60 8.18 -29.25
C MET A 101 4.74 8.06 -28.01
N HIS A 102 3.49 8.55 -28.04
CA HIS A 102 2.58 8.46 -26.92
C HIS A 102 2.36 6.99 -26.49
N THR A 103 2.13 6.11 -27.46
CA THR A 103 1.95 4.67 -27.19
C THR A 103 3.19 4.05 -26.52
N LEU A 104 4.40 4.36 -27.01
CA LEU A 104 5.65 3.83 -26.45
C LEU A 104 5.93 4.37 -25.04
N VAL A 105 5.64 5.64 -24.80
CA VAL A 105 5.84 6.28 -23.50
C VAL A 105 4.88 5.71 -22.46
N VAL A 106 3.59 5.57 -22.79
CA VAL A 106 2.60 4.93 -21.91
C VAL A 106 2.97 3.48 -21.63
N ARG A 107 3.43 2.75 -22.67
CA ARG A 107 3.92 1.38 -22.48
C ARG A 107 5.09 1.32 -21.50
N SER A 108 6.06 2.22 -21.62
CA SER A 108 7.22 2.29 -20.72
C SER A 108 6.79 2.57 -19.28
N TRP A 109 5.85 3.49 -19.09
CA TRP A 109 5.27 3.80 -17.79
C TRP A 109 4.58 2.60 -17.16
N LEU A 110 3.71 1.90 -17.92
CA LEU A 110 2.98 0.73 -17.44
C LEU A 110 3.91 -0.44 -17.07
N ILE A 111 5.00 -0.65 -17.82
CA ILE A 111 6.00 -1.68 -17.51
C ILE A 111 6.58 -1.45 -16.11
N ALA A 112 7.04 -0.24 -15.82
CA ALA A 112 7.66 0.07 -14.53
C ALA A 112 6.63 0.04 -13.39
N LEU A 113 5.44 0.59 -13.61
CA LEU A 113 4.33 0.61 -12.65
C LEU A 113 3.92 -0.81 -12.25
N TYR A 114 3.44 -1.59 -13.21
CA TYR A 114 2.91 -2.93 -12.92
C TYR A 114 3.99 -3.92 -12.51
N GLY A 115 5.20 -3.78 -13.06
CA GLY A 115 6.34 -4.59 -12.62
C GLY A 115 6.64 -4.39 -11.13
N THR A 116 6.59 -3.16 -10.65
CA THR A 116 6.79 -2.87 -9.22
C THR A 116 5.63 -3.41 -8.38
N ILE A 117 4.38 -3.24 -8.81
CA ILE A 117 3.21 -3.79 -8.11
C ILE A 117 3.34 -5.32 -7.97
N GLN A 118 3.70 -6.01 -9.03
CA GLN A 118 3.91 -7.47 -9.02
C GLN A 118 5.03 -7.88 -8.05
N MET A 119 6.16 -7.14 -8.04
CA MET A 119 7.24 -7.40 -7.08
C MET A 119 6.78 -7.21 -5.63
N VAL A 120 6.02 -6.15 -5.34
CA VAL A 120 5.46 -5.90 -4.00
C VAL A 120 4.49 -6.99 -3.60
N ALA A 121 3.59 -7.39 -4.50
CA ALA A 121 2.63 -8.47 -4.24
C ALA A 121 3.35 -9.78 -3.91
N ARG A 122 4.37 -10.15 -4.71
CA ARG A 122 5.20 -11.33 -4.44
C ARG A 122 5.90 -11.22 -3.09
N LYS A 123 6.52 -10.07 -2.81
CA LYS A 123 7.20 -9.85 -1.53
C LYS A 123 6.24 -9.97 -0.36
N SER A 124 5.02 -9.46 -0.50
CA SER A 124 3.97 -9.58 0.50
C SER A 124 3.59 -11.04 0.76
N VAL A 125 3.45 -11.83 -0.30
CA VAL A 125 3.19 -13.28 -0.18
C VAL A 125 4.34 -14.01 0.51
N GLN A 126 5.60 -13.72 0.13
CA GLN A 126 6.78 -14.31 0.77
C GLN A 126 6.88 -13.99 2.26
N MET A 127 6.55 -12.76 2.64
CA MET A 127 6.59 -12.31 4.03
C MET A 127 5.40 -12.81 4.85
N GLY A 128 4.25 -13.03 4.19
CA GLY A 128 3.03 -13.53 4.82
C GLY A 128 2.62 -12.69 6.03
N HIS A 129 2.24 -13.36 7.14
CA HIS A 129 1.79 -12.72 8.39
C HIS A 129 2.87 -11.87 9.09
N VAL A 130 4.14 -12.01 8.71
CA VAL A 130 5.25 -11.24 9.30
C VAL A 130 5.34 -9.83 8.72
N LEU A 131 4.81 -9.59 7.51
CA LEU A 131 4.91 -8.29 6.85
C LEU A 131 4.35 -7.13 7.69
N PRO A 132 3.14 -7.21 8.29
CA PRO A 132 2.60 -6.14 9.14
C PRO A 132 3.47 -5.83 10.37
N ARG A 133 4.18 -6.82 10.88
CA ARG A 133 5.12 -6.66 12.02
C ARG A 133 6.37 -5.86 11.66
N ARG A 134 6.83 -5.91 10.41
CA ARG A 134 8.07 -5.27 9.93
C ARG A 134 7.82 -3.97 9.20
N THR A 135 6.72 -3.90 8.46
CA THR A 135 6.37 -2.73 7.64
C THR A 135 4.90 -2.41 7.85
N PRO A 136 4.55 -1.17 8.22
CA PRO A 136 3.16 -0.78 8.31
C PRO A 136 2.42 -1.10 7.00
N THR A 137 1.22 -1.66 7.10
CA THR A 137 0.42 -2.06 5.93
C THR A 137 0.23 -0.90 4.95
N GLY A 138 0.00 0.32 5.46
CA GLY A 138 -0.11 1.53 4.64
C GLY A 138 1.15 1.85 3.85
N GLU A 139 2.36 1.55 4.37
CA GLU A 139 3.63 1.76 3.65
C GLU A 139 3.79 0.76 2.49
N ALA A 140 3.46 -0.51 2.71
CA ALA A 140 3.46 -1.52 1.64
C ALA A 140 2.45 -1.19 0.53
N ILE A 141 1.24 -0.76 0.90
CA ILE A 141 0.21 -0.30 -0.05
C ILE A 141 0.69 0.95 -0.81
N SER A 142 1.35 1.91 -0.13
CA SER A 142 1.91 3.11 -0.77
C SER A 142 2.95 2.72 -1.83
N VAL A 143 3.84 1.77 -1.53
CA VAL A 143 4.83 1.27 -2.51
C VAL A 143 4.14 0.58 -3.69
N ALA A 144 3.08 -0.21 -3.45
CA ALA A 144 2.31 -0.87 -4.50
C ALA A 144 1.43 0.09 -5.34
N SER A 145 1.24 1.35 -4.94
CA SER A 145 0.36 2.30 -5.63
C SER A 145 1.12 3.57 -6.06
N SER A 146 1.14 4.59 -5.21
CA SER A 146 1.68 5.91 -5.53
C SER A 146 3.21 5.91 -5.77
N ASP A 147 3.97 5.09 -5.03
CA ASP A 147 5.42 5.03 -5.22
C ASP A 147 5.80 4.28 -6.51
N SER A 148 5.01 3.26 -6.91
CA SER A 148 5.16 2.57 -8.19
C SER A 148 4.89 3.49 -9.39
N ASP A 149 3.93 4.40 -9.28
CA ASP A 149 3.64 5.42 -10.29
C ASP A 149 4.82 6.37 -10.52
N GLU A 150 5.54 6.76 -9.47
CA GLU A 150 6.74 7.60 -9.60
C GLU A 150 7.86 6.91 -10.40
N PHE A 151 7.97 5.57 -10.36
CA PHE A 151 8.90 4.83 -11.22
C PHE A 151 8.44 4.83 -12.67
N GLY A 152 7.15 4.64 -12.91
CA GLY A 152 6.55 4.79 -14.25
C GLY A 152 6.78 6.19 -14.81
N ALA A 153 6.49 7.23 -14.02
CA ALA A 153 6.69 8.61 -14.40
C ALA A 153 8.17 8.94 -14.71
N LEU A 154 9.12 8.30 -14.00
CA LEU A 154 10.55 8.47 -14.31
C LEU A 154 10.93 7.83 -15.66
N THR A 155 10.43 6.62 -15.96
CA THR A 155 10.74 5.96 -17.23
C THR A 155 10.16 6.73 -18.42
N GLU A 156 8.93 7.22 -18.29
CA GLU A 156 8.28 8.09 -19.26
C GLU A 156 9.09 9.34 -19.54
N ILE A 157 9.44 10.10 -18.50
CA ILE A 157 10.15 11.37 -18.66
C ILE A 157 11.58 11.16 -19.17
N THR A 158 12.20 10.00 -18.87
CA THR A 158 13.54 9.66 -19.38
C THR A 158 13.55 9.56 -20.90
N ALA A 159 12.56 8.88 -21.49
CA ALA A 159 12.41 8.78 -22.94
C ALA A 159 12.13 10.15 -23.57
N ARG A 160 11.27 10.96 -22.95
CA ARG A 160 10.93 12.30 -23.41
C ARG A 160 12.12 13.24 -23.30
N ALA A 161 12.86 13.22 -22.20
CA ALA A 161 14.08 14.01 -22.03
C ALA A 161 15.17 13.62 -23.03
N GLY A 162 15.29 12.32 -23.33
CA GLY A 162 16.20 11.80 -24.36
C GLY A 162 15.87 12.38 -25.75
N SER A 163 14.59 12.36 -26.16
CA SER A 163 14.18 12.94 -27.45
C SER A 163 14.37 14.46 -27.51
N GLN A 164 14.08 15.15 -26.40
CA GLN A 164 14.31 16.59 -26.29
C GLN A 164 15.82 16.95 -26.38
N LEU A 165 16.68 16.12 -25.77
CA LEU A 165 18.13 16.31 -25.86
C LEU A 165 18.62 16.16 -27.30
N VAL A 166 18.17 15.15 -28.03
CA VAL A 166 18.51 14.95 -29.45
C VAL A 166 18.03 16.13 -30.27
N GLY A 167 16.77 16.56 -30.11
CA GLY A 167 16.23 17.75 -30.79
C GLY A 167 17.04 19.01 -30.49
N TYR A 168 17.40 19.21 -29.22
CA TYR A 168 18.26 20.33 -28.80
C TYR A 168 19.63 20.32 -29.51
N LEU A 169 20.28 19.14 -29.58
CA LEU A 169 21.58 19.02 -30.25
C LEU A 169 21.50 19.27 -31.76
N VAL A 170 20.41 18.83 -32.40
CA VAL A 170 20.15 19.09 -33.83
C VAL A 170 19.95 20.60 -34.08
N VAL A 171 19.10 21.24 -33.29
CA VAL A 171 18.88 22.69 -33.39
C VAL A 171 20.18 23.46 -33.12
N ALA A 172 20.95 23.05 -32.11
CA ALA A 172 22.24 23.62 -31.79
C ALA A 172 23.22 23.55 -33.00
N ALA A 173 23.28 22.39 -33.67
CA ALA A 173 24.12 22.24 -34.87
C ALA A 173 23.65 23.13 -36.02
N ILE A 174 22.35 23.24 -36.29
CA ILE A 174 21.78 24.10 -37.33
C ILE A 174 22.11 25.57 -37.04
N VAL A 175 21.88 26.01 -35.81
CA VAL A 175 22.04 27.42 -35.43
C VAL A 175 23.50 27.85 -35.43
N LEU A 176 24.41 26.99 -34.91
CA LEU A 176 25.87 27.24 -34.94
C LEU A 176 26.44 27.29 -36.36
N ASN A 177 25.93 26.44 -37.26
CA ASN A 177 26.35 26.43 -38.65
C ASN A 177 25.87 27.69 -39.42
N THR A 178 24.73 28.27 -38.99
CA THR A 178 24.19 29.51 -39.61
C THR A 178 24.91 30.75 -39.08
N SER A 179 25.12 30.87 -37.78
CA SER A 179 25.84 31.97 -37.13
C SER A 179 26.35 31.56 -35.77
N VAL A 180 27.66 31.51 -35.58
CA VAL A 180 28.27 31.08 -34.30
C VAL A 180 27.83 31.97 -33.15
N ALA A 181 27.76 33.29 -33.34
CA ALA A 181 27.39 34.20 -32.25
C ALA A 181 25.92 34.07 -31.85
N MET A 182 25.00 33.93 -32.82
CA MET A 182 23.57 33.69 -32.54
C MET A 182 23.36 32.29 -31.98
N GLY A 183 24.11 31.29 -32.47
CA GLY A 183 24.08 29.94 -31.97
C GLY A 183 24.51 29.84 -30.52
N LEU A 184 25.58 30.52 -30.14
CA LEU A 184 26.00 30.59 -28.73
C LEU A 184 24.97 31.29 -27.86
N LEU A 185 24.34 32.37 -28.35
CA LEU A 185 23.27 33.05 -27.63
C LEU A 185 22.11 32.08 -27.31
N VAL A 186 21.65 31.31 -28.31
CA VAL A 186 20.55 30.31 -28.12
C VAL A 186 20.99 29.17 -27.20
N LEU A 187 22.20 28.63 -27.37
CA LEU A 187 22.75 27.55 -26.57
C LEU A 187 22.93 27.92 -25.10
N VAL A 188 23.42 29.10 -24.79
CA VAL A 188 23.67 29.55 -23.42
C VAL A 188 22.39 29.98 -22.73
N ALA A 189 21.37 30.43 -23.46
CA ALA A 189 20.12 30.88 -22.89
C ALA A 189 19.41 29.76 -22.06
N ALA A 190 19.38 28.54 -22.58
CA ALA A 190 18.72 27.42 -21.89
C ALA A 190 19.34 27.11 -20.51
N PRO A 191 20.66 26.88 -20.36
CA PRO A 191 21.28 26.68 -19.06
C PRO A 191 21.14 27.90 -18.13
N VAL A 192 21.16 29.11 -18.63
CA VAL A 192 21.00 30.34 -17.83
C VAL A 192 19.58 30.44 -17.29
N ILE A 193 18.57 30.21 -18.11
CA ILE A 193 17.17 30.24 -17.69
C ILE A 193 16.89 29.15 -16.64
N VAL A 194 17.36 27.91 -16.86
CA VAL A 194 17.25 26.81 -15.88
C VAL A 194 17.98 27.17 -14.59
N GLY A 195 19.22 27.66 -14.68
CA GLY A 195 20.01 28.05 -13.51
C GLY A 195 19.35 29.14 -12.66
N ALA A 196 18.70 30.11 -13.31
CA ALA A 196 17.97 31.19 -12.65
C ALA A 196 16.68 30.71 -11.96
N ALA A 197 16.02 29.66 -12.50
CA ALA A 197 14.80 29.08 -11.92
C ALA A 197 15.07 28.16 -10.74
N LEU A 198 16.20 27.44 -10.69
CA LEU A 198 16.54 26.45 -9.66
C LEU A 198 16.43 26.97 -8.21
N PRO A 199 16.92 28.17 -7.85
CA PRO A 199 16.82 28.69 -6.48
C PRO A 199 15.37 28.90 -6.03
N LEU A 200 14.45 29.19 -6.95
CA LEU A 200 13.04 29.46 -6.66
C LEU A 200 12.26 28.19 -6.29
N LEU A 201 12.78 27.02 -6.62
CA LEU A 201 12.14 25.74 -6.33
C LEU A 201 12.13 25.37 -4.85
N ARG A 202 13.21 25.67 -4.13
CA ARG A 202 13.32 25.32 -2.70
C ARG A 202 12.22 25.97 -1.86
N PRO A 203 11.91 27.26 -1.99
CA PRO A 203 10.78 27.88 -1.31
C PRO A 203 9.43 27.27 -1.72
N LEU A 204 9.24 26.97 -3.02
CA LEU A 204 8.01 26.35 -3.51
C LEU A 204 7.79 24.98 -2.85
N HIS A 205 8.79 24.09 -2.89
CA HIS A 205 8.68 22.75 -2.28
C HIS A 205 8.33 22.82 -0.80
N ARG A 206 8.93 23.73 -0.02
CA ARG A 206 8.62 23.90 1.41
C ARG A 206 7.16 24.33 1.62
N ARG A 207 6.62 25.20 0.77
CA ARG A 207 5.23 25.67 0.89
C ARG A 207 4.23 24.60 0.44
N GLN A 208 4.54 23.83 -0.59
CA GLN A 208 3.77 22.68 -1.00
C GLN A 208 3.79 21.55 0.04
N GLU A 209 4.91 21.37 0.76
CA GLU A 209 4.99 20.43 1.87
C GLU A 209 4.06 20.84 3.03
N VAL A 210 4.06 22.13 3.38
CA VAL A 210 3.15 22.67 4.41
C VAL A 210 1.69 22.54 3.97
N GLU A 211 1.35 22.86 2.73
CA GLU A 211 0.01 22.72 2.18
C GLU A 211 -0.46 21.26 2.23
N ARG A 212 0.37 20.31 1.75
CA ARG A 212 0.05 18.87 1.80
C ARG A 212 -0.13 18.35 3.22
N SER A 213 0.72 18.79 4.16
CA SER A 213 0.58 18.44 5.58
C SER A 213 -0.76 18.92 6.15
N ARG A 214 -1.17 20.16 5.83
CA ARG A 214 -2.46 20.72 6.27
C ARG A 214 -3.66 20.05 5.62
N SER A 215 -3.53 19.68 4.34
CA SER A 215 -4.56 18.95 3.60
C SER A 215 -4.76 17.53 4.18
N SER A 216 -3.66 16.84 4.50
CA SER A 216 -3.71 15.53 5.16
C SER A 216 -4.37 15.61 6.54
N GLU A 217 -4.05 16.63 7.34
CA GLU A 217 -4.65 16.88 8.66
C GLU A 217 -6.17 17.15 8.55
N LEU A 218 -6.57 17.90 7.52
CA LEU A 218 -7.98 18.17 7.22
C LEU A 218 -8.72 16.89 6.81
N THR A 219 -8.11 16.04 5.98
CA THR A 219 -8.69 14.76 5.55
C THR A 219 -8.84 13.79 6.73
N SER A 220 -7.82 13.70 7.60
CA SER A 220 -7.89 12.90 8.82
C SER A 220 -9.06 13.34 9.72
N MET A 221 -9.18 14.65 9.96
CA MET A 221 -10.27 15.20 10.74
C MET A 221 -11.65 14.90 10.12
N ALA A 222 -11.78 14.97 8.79
CA ALA A 222 -13.02 14.59 8.10
C ALA A 222 -13.36 13.12 8.31
N THR A 223 -12.37 12.24 8.20
CA THR A 223 -12.54 10.79 8.42
C THR A 223 -12.97 10.49 9.84
N ASP A 224 -12.34 11.14 10.83
CA ASP A 224 -12.67 10.97 12.25
C ASP A 224 -14.10 11.45 12.55
N ILE A 225 -14.50 12.61 11.99
CA ILE A 225 -15.86 13.14 12.13
C ILE A 225 -16.89 12.16 11.54
N VAL A 226 -16.63 11.64 10.33
CA VAL A 226 -17.54 10.69 9.67
C VAL A 226 -17.63 9.37 10.44
N ALA A 227 -16.49 8.83 10.89
CA ALA A 227 -16.45 7.60 11.69
C ALA A 227 -17.17 7.77 13.03
N GLY A 228 -17.04 8.95 13.67
CA GLY A 228 -17.66 9.28 14.95
C GLY A 228 -19.04 9.94 14.86
N LEU A 229 -19.64 10.07 13.68
CA LEU A 229 -20.85 10.88 13.46
C LEU A 229 -22.02 10.48 14.36
N ARG A 230 -22.21 9.20 14.61
CA ARG A 230 -23.25 8.67 15.51
C ARG A 230 -23.05 9.17 16.94
N ILE A 231 -21.82 9.15 17.43
CA ILE A 231 -21.46 9.60 18.78
C ILE A 231 -21.60 11.12 18.86
N LEU A 232 -21.07 11.85 17.87
CA LEU A 232 -21.18 13.31 17.79
C LEU A 232 -22.62 13.81 17.85
N ARG A 233 -23.53 13.09 17.18
CA ARG A 233 -24.95 13.41 17.17
C ARG A 233 -25.61 13.12 18.52
N GLY A 234 -25.14 12.06 19.23
CA GLY A 234 -25.63 11.72 20.56
C GLY A 234 -25.25 12.73 21.64
N ILE A 235 -24.06 13.34 21.53
CA ILE A 235 -23.55 14.33 22.52
C ILE A 235 -23.74 15.79 22.09
N GLY A 236 -24.34 16.07 20.91
CA GLY A 236 -24.56 17.44 20.41
C GLY A 236 -23.28 18.18 20.01
N GLY A 237 -22.24 17.44 19.55
CA GLY A 237 -20.92 17.97 19.23
C GLY A 237 -20.75 18.58 17.83
N GLU A 238 -21.75 18.48 16.93
CA GLU A 238 -21.63 18.83 15.51
C GLU A 238 -21.18 20.28 15.29
N GLY A 239 -21.73 21.23 16.07
CA GLY A 239 -21.37 22.64 15.95
C GLY A 239 -19.91 22.92 16.28
N THR A 240 -19.33 22.24 17.26
CA THR A 240 -17.94 22.41 17.68
C THR A 240 -16.97 21.78 16.67
N PHE A 241 -17.23 20.53 16.27
CA PHE A 241 -16.40 19.86 15.26
C PHE A 241 -16.50 20.53 13.89
N GLY A 242 -17.69 21.03 13.50
CA GLY A 242 -17.87 21.81 12.28
C GLY A 242 -17.03 23.10 12.28
N ARG A 243 -16.97 23.84 13.42
CA ARG A 243 -16.09 25.01 13.54
C ARG A 243 -14.62 24.66 13.44
N ASN A 244 -14.18 23.59 14.14
CA ASN A 244 -12.79 23.13 14.09
C ASN A 244 -12.38 22.74 12.67
N TYR A 245 -13.26 22.02 11.96
CA TYR A 245 -13.05 21.67 10.56
C TYR A 245 -12.97 22.91 9.66
N ALA A 246 -13.87 23.88 9.85
CA ALA A 246 -13.85 25.14 9.09
C ALA A 246 -12.57 25.94 9.34
N GLU A 247 -12.07 26.00 10.59
CA GLU A 247 -10.79 26.65 10.90
C GLU A 247 -9.61 25.95 10.23
N GLN A 248 -9.56 24.62 10.31
CA GLN A 248 -8.50 23.85 9.65
C GLN A 248 -8.57 24.01 8.13
N SER A 249 -9.76 24.00 7.54
CA SER A 249 -9.97 24.28 6.11
C SER A 249 -9.43 25.67 5.73
N GLN A 250 -9.67 26.70 6.53
CA GLN A 250 -9.11 28.03 6.29
C GLN A 250 -7.58 28.08 6.42
N ARG A 251 -7.00 27.29 7.34
CA ARG A 251 -5.52 27.15 7.44
C ARG A 251 -4.94 26.48 6.21
N THR A 252 -5.58 25.40 5.73
CA THR A 252 -5.22 24.70 4.49
C THR A 252 -5.33 25.63 3.29
N ARG A 253 -6.43 26.38 3.16
CA ARG A 253 -6.60 27.37 2.09
C ARG A 253 -5.50 28.42 2.08
N ARG A 254 -5.12 28.98 3.24
CA ARG A 254 -4.03 29.97 3.33
C ARG A 254 -2.69 29.37 2.90
N ALA A 255 -2.41 28.11 3.28
CA ALA A 255 -1.21 27.40 2.84
C ALA A 255 -1.22 27.17 1.32
N GLY A 256 -2.36 26.76 0.75
CA GLY A 256 -2.55 26.58 -0.69
C GLY A 256 -2.36 27.89 -1.49
N VAL A 257 -2.96 28.99 -1.03
CA VAL A 257 -2.75 30.31 -1.64
C VAL A 257 -1.27 30.69 -1.61
N SER A 258 -0.58 30.44 -0.48
CA SER A 258 0.86 30.74 -0.37
C SER A 258 1.72 29.89 -1.32
N ALA A 259 1.38 28.60 -1.50
CA ALA A 259 2.04 27.72 -2.47
C ALA A 259 1.74 28.17 -3.90
N GLY A 260 0.48 28.51 -4.21
CA GLY A 260 0.04 29.02 -5.51
C GLY A 260 0.72 30.32 -5.93
N LEU A 261 0.92 31.27 -5.00
CA LEU A 261 1.65 32.51 -5.28
C LEU A 261 3.11 32.24 -5.68
N TRP A 262 3.79 31.27 -5.01
CA TRP A 262 5.15 30.89 -5.40
C TRP A 262 5.18 30.15 -6.73
N GLN A 263 4.21 29.30 -7.02
CA GLN A 263 4.03 28.67 -8.31
C GLN A 263 3.88 29.73 -9.42
N ALA A 264 2.97 30.67 -9.23
CA ALA A 264 2.75 31.77 -10.16
C ALA A 264 4.00 32.65 -10.34
N ALA A 265 4.78 32.89 -9.27
CA ALA A 265 6.02 33.64 -9.35
C ALA A 265 7.09 32.92 -10.20
N ILE A 266 7.17 31.58 -10.09
CA ILE A 266 8.08 30.76 -10.93
C ILE A 266 7.64 30.82 -12.40
N GLU A 267 6.36 30.64 -12.66
CA GLU A 267 5.81 30.72 -14.02
C GLU A 267 6.02 32.11 -14.63
N ALA A 268 5.73 33.18 -13.88
CA ALA A 268 5.98 34.55 -14.31
C ALA A 268 7.45 34.82 -14.57
N THR A 269 8.36 34.29 -13.73
CA THR A 269 9.81 34.40 -13.94
C THR A 269 10.22 33.64 -15.22
N GLY A 270 9.67 32.47 -15.46
CA GLY A 270 9.90 31.71 -16.69
C GLY A 270 9.46 32.49 -17.93
N VAL A 271 8.26 33.06 -17.92
CA VAL A 271 7.77 33.92 -19.03
C VAL A 271 8.64 35.16 -19.21
N LEU A 272 9.03 35.83 -18.13
CA LEU A 272 9.88 37.02 -18.19
C LEU A 272 11.26 36.70 -18.78
N LEU A 273 11.90 35.63 -18.33
CA LEU A 273 13.22 35.23 -18.83
C LEU A 273 13.17 34.77 -20.28
N SER A 274 12.15 33.96 -20.64
CA SER A 274 11.98 33.52 -22.03
C SER A 274 11.61 34.67 -22.96
N GLY A 275 10.69 35.56 -22.53
CA GLY A 275 10.34 36.76 -23.29
C GLY A 275 11.52 37.72 -23.44
N GLY A 276 12.26 37.98 -22.35
CA GLY A 276 13.48 38.79 -22.39
C GLY A 276 14.56 38.21 -23.32
N PHE A 277 14.73 36.88 -23.30
CA PHE A 277 15.59 36.19 -24.24
C PHE A 277 15.17 36.42 -25.71
N LEU A 278 13.87 36.28 -26.02
CA LEU A 278 13.34 36.52 -27.36
C LEU A 278 13.58 37.98 -27.83
N VAL A 279 13.40 38.95 -26.93
CA VAL A 279 13.68 40.36 -27.23
C VAL A 279 15.17 40.56 -27.55
N ILE A 280 16.07 39.99 -26.75
CA ILE A 280 17.51 40.05 -26.98
C ILE A 280 17.87 39.39 -28.32
N LEU A 281 17.29 38.20 -28.59
CA LEU A 281 17.52 37.46 -29.82
C LEU A 281 17.08 38.27 -31.07
N MET A 282 15.88 38.85 -31.00
CA MET A 282 15.32 39.70 -32.05
C MET A 282 16.18 40.94 -32.28
N TRP A 283 16.57 41.65 -31.21
CA TRP A 283 17.40 42.83 -31.29
C TRP A 283 18.78 42.54 -31.91
N ALA A 284 19.48 41.52 -31.37
CA ALA A 284 20.78 41.11 -31.87
C ALA A 284 20.74 40.59 -33.33
N GLY A 285 19.69 39.83 -33.66
CA GLY A 285 19.47 39.33 -35.01
C GLY A 285 19.13 40.43 -36.02
N THR A 286 18.28 41.39 -35.64
CA THR A 286 17.94 42.54 -36.50
C THR A 286 19.18 43.38 -36.83
N LEU A 287 20.05 43.64 -35.83
CA LEU A 287 21.33 44.35 -36.09
C LEU A 287 22.18 43.62 -37.13
N ARG A 288 22.21 42.28 -37.10
CA ARG A 288 22.96 41.48 -38.09
C ARG A 288 22.31 41.42 -39.47
N VAL A 289 20.99 41.53 -39.55
CA VAL A 289 20.28 41.69 -40.82
C VAL A 289 20.62 43.06 -41.45
N LEU A 290 20.66 44.12 -40.63
CA LEU A 290 21.03 45.47 -41.08
C LEU A 290 22.48 45.55 -41.54
N THR A 291 23.41 44.75 -40.96
CA THR A 291 24.81 44.67 -41.44
C THR A 291 25.00 43.71 -42.60
N GLY A 292 23.98 42.99 -43.03
CA GLY A 292 24.07 42.04 -44.15
C GLY A 292 24.64 40.66 -43.74
N ASP A 293 24.92 40.44 -42.47
CA ASP A 293 25.45 39.16 -41.94
C ASP A 293 24.41 38.05 -41.87
N LEU A 294 23.11 38.40 -41.84
CA LEU A 294 21.98 37.46 -41.78
C LEU A 294 20.90 37.85 -42.80
N SER A 295 20.21 36.85 -43.36
CA SER A 295 18.99 37.08 -44.13
C SER A 295 17.76 37.27 -43.22
N VAL A 296 16.68 37.81 -43.78
CA VAL A 296 15.41 37.96 -43.06
C VAL A 296 14.82 36.57 -42.68
N GLY A 297 14.92 35.60 -43.61
CA GLY A 297 14.46 34.23 -43.32
C GLY A 297 15.28 33.54 -42.23
N GLN A 298 16.59 33.79 -42.17
CA GLN A 298 17.42 33.30 -41.07
C GLN A 298 17.01 33.92 -39.73
N LEU A 299 16.66 35.22 -39.68
CA LEU A 299 16.16 35.86 -38.46
C LEU A 299 14.83 35.19 -37.98
N ILE A 300 13.93 34.92 -38.93
CA ILE A 300 12.66 34.18 -38.62
C ILE A 300 12.95 32.77 -38.09
N SER A 301 13.95 32.08 -38.68
CA SER A 301 14.38 30.76 -38.19
C SER A 301 14.90 30.83 -36.75
N PHE A 302 15.72 31.83 -36.41
CA PHE A 302 16.24 32.04 -35.06
C PHE A 302 15.12 32.32 -34.05
N LEU A 303 14.09 33.08 -34.44
CA LEU A 303 12.91 33.31 -33.60
C LEU A 303 12.16 31.98 -33.32
N GLY A 304 11.97 31.17 -34.36
CA GLY A 304 11.37 29.84 -34.21
C GLY A 304 12.17 28.91 -33.28
N TYR A 305 13.51 28.94 -33.39
CA TYR A 305 14.40 28.20 -32.50
C TYR A 305 14.38 28.72 -31.04
N GLY A 306 14.23 30.02 -30.85
CA GLY A 306 14.03 30.61 -29.54
C GLY A 306 12.78 30.08 -28.85
N LEU A 307 11.69 29.96 -29.60
CA LEU A 307 10.43 29.35 -29.11
C LEU A 307 10.59 27.85 -28.84
N PHE A 308 11.30 27.12 -29.70
CA PHE A 308 11.58 25.69 -29.50
C PHE A 308 12.33 25.44 -28.19
N MET A 309 13.24 26.33 -27.75
CA MET A 309 14.03 26.15 -26.52
C MET A 309 13.18 26.01 -25.25
N ILE A 310 11.94 26.48 -25.23
CA ILE A 310 11.06 26.43 -24.08
C ILE A 310 10.74 24.95 -23.71
N GLY A 311 10.49 24.11 -24.71
CA GLY A 311 10.15 22.70 -24.53
C GLY A 311 11.22 21.87 -23.81
N PRO A 312 12.48 21.83 -24.34
CA PRO A 312 13.58 21.15 -23.66
C PRO A 312 13.80 21.62 -22.21
N ILE A 313 13.75 22.92 -21.96
CA ILE A 313 13.95 23.50 -20.63
C ILE A 313 12.89 22.95 -19.66
N GLN A 314 11.61 22.99 -20.03
CA GLN A 314 10.53 22.48 -19.22
C GLN A 314 10.67 20.96 -18.96
N THR A 315 11.03 20.20 -19.99
CA THR A 315 11.19 18.75 -19.88
C THR A 315 12.35 18.36 -18.96
N PHE A 316 13.50 19.03 -19.05
CA PHE A 316 14.63 18.76 -18.14
C PHE A 316 14.32 19.14 -16.70
N PHE A 317 13.54 20.20 -16.51
CA PHE A 317 13.07 20.59 -15.20
C PHE A 317 12.09 19.56 -14.59
N GLU A 318 11.13 19.10 -15.39
CA GLU A 318 10.21 18.04 -15.02
C GLU A 318 10.97 16.73 -14.71
N PHE A 319 11.98 16.40 -15.53
CA PHE A 319 12.86 15.24 -15.28
C PHE A 319 13.54 15.32 -13.92
N ALA A 320 14.11 16.47 -13.57
CA ALA A 320 14.78 16.66 -12.27
C ALA A 320 13.79 16.50 -11.09
N GLN A 321 12.56 16.97 -11.24
CA GLN A 321 11.53 16.81 -10.23
C GLN A 321 11.11 15.34 -10.08
N LYS A 322 10.77 14.66 -11.20
CA LYS A 322 10.39 13.24 -11.21
C LYS A 322 11.51 12.35 -10.68
N LEU A 323 12.76 12.62 -11.07
CA LEU A 323 13.92 11.91 -10.52
C LEU A 323 14.04 12.05 -9.00
N THR A 324 13.82 13.26 -8.47
CA THR A 324 13.89 13.51 -7.03
C THR A 324 12.80 12.73 -6.29
N ARG A 325 11.55 12.70 -6.80
CA ARG A 325 10.46 11.93 -6.22
C ARG A 325 10.73 10.43 -6.31
N ALA A 326 11.13 9.94 -7.48
CA ALA A 326 11.48 8.53 -7.67
C ALA A 326 12.61 8.05 -6.74
N LEU A 327 13.62 8.90 -6.45
CA LEU A 327 14.66 8.59 -5.46
C LEU A 327 14.11 8.45 -4.03
N VAL A 328 13.07 9.20 -3.67
CA VAL A 328 12.40 9.06 -2.37
C VAL A 328 11.60 7.77 -2.32
N SER A 329 10.80 7.49 -3.36
CA SER A 329 10.01 6.26 -3.49
C SER A 329 10.90 5.02 -3.54
N ALA A 330 12.06 5.10 -4.21
CA ALA A 330 13.04 4.02 -4.24
C ALA A 330 13.57 3.65 -2.85
N ARG A 331 13.76 4.61 -1.94
CA ARG A 331 14.18 4.30 -0.56
C ARG A 331 13.14 3.48 0.19
N LYS A 332 11.85 3.77 0.02
CA LYS A 332 10.76 3.01 0.62
C LYS A 332 10.67 1.61 0.01
N ALA A 333 10.74 1.52 -1.32
CA ALA A 333 10.71 0.24 -2.01
C ALA A 333 11.89 -0.66 -1.59
N ILE A 334 13.11 -0.11 -1.51
CA ILE A 334 14.30 -0.83 -1.03
C ILE A 334 14.06 -1.33 0.40
N ALA A 335 13.56 -0.48 1.30
CA ALA A 335 13.29 -0.88 2.69
C ALA A 335 12.29 -2.05 2.79
N LEU A 336 11.33 -2.13 1.86
CA LEU A 336 10.40 -3.27 1.76
C LEU A 336 11.08 -4.51 1.16
N PHE A 337 11.83 -4.37 0.08
CA PHE A 337 12.46 -5.50 -0.62
C PHE A 337 13.62 -6.13 0.15
N GLU A 338 14.31 -5.36 0.98
CA GLU A 338 15.38 -5.85 1.87
C GLU A 338 14.86 -6.66 3.07
N GLN A 339 13.54 -6.60 3.36
CA GLN A 339 12.99 -7.48 4.39
C GLN A 339 13.23 -8.94 3.99
N ALA A 340 13.82 -9.72 4.87
CA ALA A 340 13.95 -11.15 4.66
C ALA A 340 12.78 -11.89 5.35
N PRO A 341 12.20 -12.92 4.75
CA PRO A 341 11.28 -13.79 5.48
C PRO A 341 12.04 -14.42 6.65
N PRO A 342 11.41 -14.57 7.83
CA PRO A 342 12.07 -15.16 9.00
C PRO A 342 12.39 -16.65 8.80
N TRP A 343 11.74 -17.26 7.84
CA TRP A 343 11.92 -18.66 7.50
C TRP A 343 12.99 -18.78 6.42
N ARG A 344 14.11 -19.44 6.75
CA ARG A 344 15.07 -19.84 5.72
C ARG A 344 14.47 -21.03 4.96
N GLU A 345 14.42 -20.93 3.63
CA GLU A 345 14.13 -22.10 2.83
C GLU A 345 15.23 -23.12 3.07
N GLN A 346 14.84 -24.28 3.57
CA GLN A 346 15.77 -25.36 3.83
C GLN A 346 16.19 -25.97 2.49
N THR A 347 17.48 -26.06 2.27
CA THR A 347 18.06 -26.71 1.06
C THR A 347 17.70 -28.20 0.99
N SER A 348 17.44 -28.82 2.15
CA SER A 348 17.04 -30.23 2.27
C SER A 348 15.99 -30.32 3.38
N PRO A 349 14.72 -30.02 3.09
CA PRO A 349 13.66 -30.07 4.10
C PRO A 349 13.42 -31.50 4.57
N VAL A 350 13.22 -31.65 5.88
CA VAL A 350 12.86 -32.94 6.47
C VAL A 350 11.36 -33.17 6.24
N PRO A 351 10.96 -34.33 5.70
CA PRO A 351 9.55 -34.65 5.53
C PRO A 351 8.88 -34.87 6.90
N LEU A 352 7.67 -34.33 7.05
CA LEU A 352 6.85 -34.55 8.26
C LEU A 352 6.25 -35.98 8.24
N PRO A 353 6.18 -36.65 9.39
CA PRO A 353 5.51 -37.95 9.50
C PRO A 353 4.02 -37.83 9.18
N ALA A 354 3.41 -38.91 8.71
CA ALA A 354 2.00 -38.95 8.39
C ALA A 354 1.14 -38.78 9.65
N ASP A 355 1.52 -39.45 10.74
CA ASP A 355 0.87 -39.46 12.03
C ASP A 355 1.89 -39.24 13.15
N GLY A 356 1.42 -38.81 14.30
CA GLY A 356 2.27 -38.62 15.48
C GLY A 356 1.66 -37.62 16.46
N ASP A 357 2.17 -37.66 17.66
CA ASP A 357 1.81 -36.70 18.70
C ASP A 357 2.41 -35.34 18.38
N LEU A 358 1.64 -34.27 18.60
CA LEU A 358 2.12 -32.91 18.49
C LEU A 358 2.57 -32.42 19.87
N VAL A 359 3.88 -32.20 20.01
CA VAL A 359 4.51 -31.89 21.31
C VAL A 359 5.14 -30.51 21.24
N ASP A 360 4.77 -29.61 22.13
CA ASP A 360 5.48 -28.34 22.38
C ASP A 360 6.38 -28.48 23.61
N GLU A 361 7.69 -28.54 23.39
CA GLU A 361 8.69 -28.73 24.45
C GLU A 361 8.81 -27.52 25.37
N VAL A 362 8.44 -26.33 24.91
CA VAL A 362 8.52 -25.08 25.68
C VAL A 362 7.45 -25.02 26.76
N THR A 363 6.21 -25.32 26.37
CA THR A 363 5.07 -25.30 27.30
C THR A 363 4.87 -26.65 28.00
N GLY A 364 5.44 -27.74 27.46
CA GLY A 364 5.17 -29.10 27.89
C GLY A 364 3.82 -29.63 27.39
N PHE A 365 3.20 -28.97 26.42
CA PHE A 365 1.92 -29.40 25.85
C PHE A 365 2.08 -30.61 24.92
N VAL A 366 1.17 -31.57 25.04
CA VAL A 366 1.12 -32.75 24.18
C VAL A 366 -0.31 -32.98 23.71
N ALA A 367 -0.52 -32.87 22.38
CA ALA A 367 -1.73 -33.36 21.74
C ALA A 367 -1.46 -34.77 21.17
N LEU A 368 -2.09 -35.77 21.78
CA LEU A 368 -1.96 -37.15 21.33
C LEU A 368 -2.68 -37.35 20.00
N ALA A 369 -2.07 -38.16 19.13
CA ALA A 369 -2.61 -38.46 17.81
C ALA A 369 -4.04 -39.04 17.89
N GLY A 370 -4.93 -38.48 17.07
CA GLY A 370 -6.34 -38.93 16.99
C GLY A 370 -7.25 -38.51 18.15
N LEU A 371 -6.74 -37.76 19.15
CA LEU A 371 -7.56 -37.33 20.29
C LEU A 371 -8.04 -35.87 20.16
N PHE A 372 -9.18 -35.61 20.81
CA PHE A 372 -9.75 -34.28 20.96
C PHE A 372 -9.25 -33.67 22.28
N THR A 373 -8.25 -32.81 22.21
CA THR A 373 -7.59 -32.19 23.37
C THR A 373 -8.05 -30.76 23.56
N ILE A 374 -8.50 -30.40 24.76
CA ILE A 374 -8.83 -29.01 25.09
C ILE A 374 -7.75 -28.39 25.96
N VAL A 375 -7.37 -27.18 25.61
CA VAL A 375 -6.45 -26.35 26.38
C VAL A 375 -7.25 -25.31 27.14
N VAL A 376 -7.09 -25.30 28.45
CA VAL A 376 -7.72 -24.33 29.34
C VAL A 376 -6.66 -23.41 29.92
N SER A 377 -6.85 -22.10 29.80
CA SER A 377 -5.98 -21.09 30.40
C SER A 377 -6.80 -19.95 30.99
N ALA A 378 -6.36 -19.39 32.11
CA ALA A 378 -6.91 -18.15 32.66
C ALA A 378 -6.47 -16.89 31.84
N VAL A 379 -5.49 -17.03 30.96
CA VAL A 379 -4.91 -15.96 30.14
C VAL A 379 -5.12 -16.34 28.67
N PRO A 380 -6.10 -15.71 27.98
CA PRO A 380 -6.43 -16.02 26.59
C PRO A 380 -5.21 -15.90 25.64
N GLU A 381 -4.35 -14.92 25.90
CA GLU A 381 -3.14 -14.67 25.12
C GLU A 381 -2.17 -15.88 25.17
N ALA A 382 -2.06 -16.55 26.31
CA ALA A 382 -1.21 -17.74 26.42
C ALA A 382 -1.71 -18.91 25.58
N SER A 383 -3.04 -19.05 25.45
CA SER A 383 -3.68 -20.05 24.57
C SER A 383 -3.44 -19.74 23.09
N ALA A 384 -3.54 -18.46 22.70
CA ALA A 384 -3.26 -18.01 21.33
C ALA A 384 -1.77 -18.20 20.99
N GLU A 385 -0.87 -17.90 21.92
CA GLU A 385 0.58 -18.08 21.76
C GLU A 385 0.95 -19.57 21.59
N LEU A 386 0.34 -20.45 22.34
CA LEU A 386 0.50 -21.89 22.15
C LEU A 386 0.00 -22.31 20.74
N ALA A 387 -1.18 -21.86 20.32
CA ALA A 387 -1.72 -22.18 18.99
C ALA A 387 -0.80 -21.70 17.86
N ASP A 388 -0.26 -20.48 17.97
CA ASP A 388 0.72 -19.93 17.04
C ASP A 388 1.99 -20.80 16.98
N ARG A 389 2.50 -21.23 18.11
CA ARG A 389 3.66 -22.12 18.17
C ARG A 389 3.38 -23.46 17.50
N LEU A 390 2.21 -24.08 17.77
CA LEU A 390 1.80 -25.35 17.15
C LEU A 390 1.71 -25.24 15.62
N GLY A 391 1.23 -24.12 15.08
CA GLY A 391 1.15 -23.84 13.64
C GLY A 391 2.41 -23.26 13.01
N ARG A 392 3.51 -23.13 13.78
CA ARG A 392 4.74 -22.46 13.37
C ARG A 392 4.47 -21.04 12.86
N TYR A 393 3.64 -20.28 13.60
CA TYR A 393 3.49 -18.84 13.44
C TYR A 393 4.38 -18.10 14.43
N LEU A 394 4.89 -16.95 14.03
CA LEU A 394 5.61 -16.08 14.95
C LEU A 394 4.62 -15.41 15.90
N PRO A 395 4.98 -15.21 17.18
CA PRO A 395 4.10 -14.55 18.14
C PRO A 395 3.61 -13.19 17.63
N ALA A 396 2.33 -12.89 17.86
CA ALA A 396 1.68 -11.67 17.39
C ALA A 396 2.09 -10.39 18.15
N ASP A 397 2.79 -10.52 19.28
CA ASP A 397 2.95 -9.50 20.32
C ASP A 397 3.76 -8.26 19.96
N VAL A 398 4.28 -8.15 18.75
CA VAL A 398 5.07 -6.99 18.37
C VAL A 398 4.30 -6.13 17.40
N GLU A 399 3.50 -5.21 17.93
CA GLU A 399 2.97 -4.14 17.11
C GLU A 399 4.13 -3.32 16.50
N PRO A 400 4.11 -3.05 15.20
CA PRO A 400 5.06 -2.12 14.60
C PRO A 400 4.90 -0.77 15.31
N PRO A 401 6.00 -0.09 15.67
CA PRO A 401 5.91 1.18 16.37
C PRO A 401 5.02 2.14 15.60
N ALA A 402 3.96 2.64 16.26
CA ALA A 402 2.92 3.44 15.66
C ALA A 402 3.50 4.61 14.87
N GLU A 403 3.00 4.85 13.67
CA GLU A 403 3.42 5.96 12.79
C GLU A 403 3.23 7.33 13.45
N GLU A 404 2.38 7.42 14.46
CA GLU A 404 1.96 8.67 15.08
C GLU A 404 3.03 9.39 15.91
N THR A 405 4.03 8.69 16.42
CA THR A 405 5.05 9.25 17.34
C THR A 405 6.04 10.23 16.68
N GLY A 406 5.84 10.60 15.44
CA GLY A 406 6.73 11.52 14.73
C GLY A 406 6.06 12.63 13.95
N ARG A 407 4.72 12.68 13.92
CA ARG A 407 3.98 13.78 13.28
C ARG A 407 4.23 15.08 14.05
N GLY A 408 4.79 16.07 13.37
CA GLY A 408 5.11 17.38 13.96
C GLY A 408 6.57 17.60 14.39
N LEU A 409 7.41 16.58 14.50
CA LEU A 409 8.82 16.74 14.83
C LEU A 409 9.63 17.24 13.64
N LYS A 410 10.51 18.24 13.86
CA LYS A 410 11.38 18.83 12.83
C LYS A 410 12.86 18.69 13.20
N GLY A 411 13.73 18.72 12.20
CA GLY A 411 15.18 18.77 12.38
C GLY A 411 15.78 17.55 13.08
N ARG A 412 16.57 17.75 14.14
CA ARG A 412 17.27 16.69 14.89
C ARG A 412 16.31 15.72 15.56
N ALA A 413 15.18 16.21 16.11
CA ALA A 413 14.19 15.38 16.77
C ALA A 413 13.53 14.38 15.80
N ALA A 414 13.17 14.84 14.60
CA ALA A 414 12.63 13.97 13.55
C ALA A 414 13.63 12.89 13.09
N ARG A 415 14.92 13.26 12.99
CA ARG A 415 15.99 12.30 12.64
C ARG A 415 16.17 11.25 13.74
N ARG A 416 16.14 11.68 15.02
CA ARG A 416 16.26 10.78 16.17
C ARG A 416 15.09 9.80 16.24
N ALA A 417 13.85 10.27 16.12
CA ALA A 417 12.67 9.42 16.12
C ALA A 417 12.64 8.42 14.95
N ARG A 418 13.17 8.80 13.77
CA ARG A 418 13.34 7.88 12.63
C ARG A 418 14.42 6.83 12.90
N ALA A 419 15.54 7.22 13.51
CA ALA A 419 16.62 6.30 13.86
C ALA A 419 16.18 5.31 14.95
N GLU A 420 15.46 5.76 15.97
CA GLU A 420 14.91 4.92 17.02
C GLU A 420 13.92 3.88 16.44
N ARG A 421 13.03 4.29 15.54
CA ARG A 421 12.10 3.38 14.85
C ARG A 421 12.82 2.36 13.94
N ALA A 422 13.84 2.81 13.22
CA ALA A 422 14.64 1.92 12.40
C ALA A 422 15.41 0.88 13.27
N ALA A 423 15.93 1.31 14.40
CA ALA A 423 16.60 0.43 15.35
C ALA A 423 15.62 -0.59 15.95
N GLU A 424 14.41 -0.17 16.32
CA GLU A 424 13.38 -1.07 16.85
C GLU A 424 12.91 -2.10 15.80
N ARG A 425 12.66 -1.67 14.57
CA ARG A 425 12.35 -2.60 13.46
C ARG A 425 13.48 -3.61 13.23
N ALA A 426 14.73 -3.15 13.31
CA ALA A 426 15.89 -4.03 13.17
C ALA A 426 15.99 -5.04 14.32
N ARG A 427 15.65 -4.65 15.55
CA ARG A 427 15.60 -5.54 16.73
C ARG A 427 14.52 -6.62 16.56
N ILE A 428 13.31 -6.24 16.13
CA ILE A 428 12.21 -7.17 15.83
C ILE A 428 12.65 -8.15 14.73
N ALA A 429 13.20 -7.64 13.64
CA ALA A 429 13.67 -8.48 12.55
C ALA A 429 14.76 -9.47 12.97
N ALA A 430 15.71 -9.03 13.80
CA ALA A 430 16.76 -9.90 14.33
C ALA A 430 16.21 -10.97 15.29
N ALA A 431 15.23 -10.60 16.13
CA ALA A 431 14.56 -11.55 17.01
C ALA A 431 13.79 -12.62 16.21
N ASP A 432 13.05 -12.20 15.18
CA ASP A 432 12.32 -13.13 14.30
C ASP A 432 13.28 -14.05 13.52
N GLU A 433 14.39 -13.51 13.01
CA GLU A 433 15.42 -14.32 12.33
C GLU A 433 16.06 -15.36 13.26
N LEU A 434 16.29 -14.99 14.51
CA LEU A 434 16.81 -15.89 15.53
C LEU A 434 15.82 -17.02 15.83
N LEU A 435 14.52 -16.71 15.95
CA LEU A 435 13.45 -17.69 16.14
C LEU A 435 13.31 -18.63 14.93
N GLY A 436 13.42 -18.09 13.72
CA GLY A 436 13.33 -18.86 12.47
C GLY A 436 14.54 -19.75 12.17
N SER A 437 15.69 -19.53 12.83
CA SER A 437 16.96 -20.24 12.59
C SER A 437 17.28 -21.35 13.60
N ARG A 438 16.53 -21.43 14.72
CA ARG A 438 16.68 -22.46 15.77
C ARG A 438 15.73 -23.62 15.55
N GLU A 439 15.94 -24.70 16.30
CA GLU A 439 14.89 -25.70 16.52
C GLU A 439 13.66 -24.95 17.01
N TRP A 440 12.53 -25.28 16.40
CA TRP A 440 11.27 -24.58 16.70
C TRP A 440 10.75 -24.94 18.10
N GLY A 441 11.13 -26.14 18.56
CA GLY A 441 10.71 -26.68 19.85
C GLY A 441 9.27 -27.19 19.85
N VAL A 442 8.67 -27.35 18.67
CA VAL A 442 7.44 -28.12 18.48
C VAL A 442 7.73 -29.27 17.53
N ARG A 443 7.34 -30.48 17.92
CA ARG A 443 7.60 -31.70 17.19
C ARG A 443 6.31 -32.39 16.80
N LEU A 444 6.30 -32.95 15.59
CA LEU A 444 5.29 -33.91 15.16
C LEU A 444 5.93 -35.30 15.12
N GLY A 445 5.52 -36.19 16.01
CA GLY A 445 6.25 -37.43 16.28
C GLY A 445 7.69 -37.12 16.69
N ASP A 446 8.67 -37.64 15.93
CA ASP A 446 10.10 -37.45 16.20
C ASP A 446 10.73 -36.26 15.44
N VAL A 447 9.95 -35.53 14.62
CA VAL A 447 10.46 -34.45 13.74
C VAL A 447 10.10 -33.08 14.30
N ASP A 448 11.12 -32.23 14.59
CA ASP A 448 10.92 -30.82 14.88
C ASP A 448 10.37 -30.08 13.63
N LEU A 449 9.43 -29.15 13.84
CA LEU A 449 8.81 -28.40 12.74
C LEU A 449 9.78 -27.41 12.08
N GLY A 450 10.88 -27.01 12.74
CA GLY A 450 11.86 -26.04 12.24
C GLY A 450 12.50 -26.44 10.90
N PRO A 451 13.08 -27.65 10.76
CA PRO A 451 13.69 -28.10 9.52
C PRO A 451 12.69 -28.56 8.44
N ALA A 452 11.40 -28.67 8.75
CA ALA A 452 10.38 -29.02 7.77
C ALA A 452 10.06 -27.84 6.85
N ARG A 453 9.57 -28.14 5.63
CA ARG A 453 9.08 -27.09 4.73
C ARG A 453 7.85 -26.42 5.35
N LEU A 454 7.81 -25.08 5.42
CA LEU A 454 6.71 -24.35 6.07
C LEU A 454 5.36 -24.64 5.42
N ALA A 455 5.31 -24.83 4.10
CA ALA A 455 4.10 -25.21 3.39
C ALA A 455 3.55 -26.56 3.86
N ASP A 456 4.44 -27.54 4.09
CA ASP A 456 4.06 -28.88 4.54
C ASP A 456 3.53 -28.83 6.00
N VAL A 457 4.15 -27.99 6.87
CA VAL A 457 3.65 -27.75 8.23
C VAL A 457 2.24 -27.19 8.19
N ARG A 458 2.00 -26.15 7.42
CA ARG A 458 0.69 -25.45 7.34
C ARG A 458 -0.40 -26.25 6.63
N HIS A 459 -0.01 -27.14 5.74
CA HIS A 459 -0.94 -28.09 5.15
C HIS A 459 -1.33 -29.18 6.15
N ARG A 460 -0.41 -29.58 7.02
CA ARG A 460 -0.64 -30.61 8.02
C ARG A 460 -1.36 -30.09 9.27
N ILE A 461 -0.99 -28.90 9.74
CA ILE A 461 -1.49 -28.27 10.96
C ILE A 461 -2.17 -26.96 10.57
N VAL A 462 -3.50 -26.94 10.68
CA VAL A 462 -4.29 -25.73 10.42
C VAL A 462 -4.67 -25.10 11.76
N VAL A 463 -4.37 -23.82 11.89
CA VAL A 463 -4.72 -23.01 13.06
C VAL A 463 -5.78 -21.99 12.67
N SER A 464 -6.85 -21.91 13.43
CA SER A 464 -7.87 -20.87 13.34
C SER A 464 -7.94 -20.12 14.65
N ASP A 465 -7.57 -18.86 14.60
CA ASP A 465 -7.60 -17.94 15.74
C ASP A 465 -8.81 -16.98 15.67
N THR A 466 -8.97 -16.17 16.71
CA THR A 466 -10.02 -15.14 16.78
C THR A 466 -9.82 -14.00 15.77
N GLY A 467 -8.61 -13.83 15.23
CA GLY A 467 -8.25 -12.85 14.18
C GLY A 467 -8.55 -13.31 12.76
N SER A 468 -8.99 -14.56 12.58
CA SER A 468 -9.29 -15.12 11.26
C SER A 468 -10.43 -14.36 10.57
N GLN A 469 -10.19 -13.91 9.31
CA GLN A 469 -11.10 -13.03 8.58
C GLN A 469 -11.65 -13.70 7.32
N LEU A 470 -12.80 -13.20 6.87
CA LEU A 470 -13.36 -13.51 5.55
C LEU A 470 -12.85 -12.51 4.52
N PHE A 471 -12.64 -12.98 3.31
CA PHE A 471 -12.33 -12.13 2.15
C PHE A 471 -13.62 -11.83 1.39
N ALA A 472 -13.62 -10.73 0.63
CA ALA A 472 -14.69 -10.43 -0.31
C ALA A 472 -14.71 -11.49 -1.43
N GLY A 473 -15.89 -11.98 -1.80
CA GLY A 473 -16.07 -13.04 -2.77
C GLY A 473 -17.40 -13.74 -2.59
N THR A 474 -17.58 -14.90 -3.20
CA THR A 474 -18.78 -15.72 -2.97
C THR A 474 -18.70 -16.49 -1.65
N LEU A 475 -19.84 -16.96 -1.14
CA LEU A 475 -19.85 -17.88 0.01
C LEU A 475 -19.05 -19.14 -0.30
N GLN A 476 -19.11 -19.63 -1.55
CA GLN A 476 -18.32 -20.77 -2.00
C GLN A 476 -16.81 -20.49 -1.87
N ASP A 477 -16.33 -19.34 -2.38
CA ASP A 477 -14.90 -18.96 -2.27
C ASP A 477 -14.46 -18.80 -0.80
N ALA A 478 -15.38 -18.36 0.07
CA ALA A 478 -15.09 -18.17 1.49
C ALA A 478 -14.92 -19.50 2.24
N ILE A 479 -15.64 -20.55 1.83
CA ILE A 479 -15.60 -21.87 2.46
C ILE A 479 -14.58 -22.77 1.78
N ASP A 480 -14.52 -22.77 0.47
CA ASP A 480 -13.60 -23.56 -0.35
C ASP A 480 -12.70 -22.68 -1.22
N PRO A 481 -11.72 -21.99 -0.62
CA PRO A 481 -10.82 -21.10 -1.36
C PRO A 481 -9.91 -21.83 -2.38
N HIS A 482 -9.84 -23.15 -2.31
CA HIS A 482 -9.01 -23.98 -3.19
C HIS A 482 -9.82 -24.69 -4.28
N GLY A 483 -11.16 -24.64 -4.23
CA GLY A 483 -12.03 -25.32 -5.19
C GLY A 483 -11.90 -26.85 -5.15
N GLN A 484 -11.64 -27.43 -3.99
CA GLN A 484 -11.36 -28.87 -3.82
C GLN A 484 -12.53 -29.66 -3.27
N LEU A 485 -13.52 -28.98 -2.67
CA LEU A 485 -14.67 -29.65 -2.08
C LEU A 485 -15.73 -29.99 -3.12
N THR A 486 -16.31 -31.16 -3.01
CA THR A 486 -17.59 -31.46 -3.65
C THR A 486 -18.70 -30.64 -2.98
N ARG A 487 -19.84 -30.56 -3.63
CA ARG A 487 -20.99 -29.85 -3.06
C ARG A 487 -21.44 -30.46 -1.74
N GLU A 488 -21.48 -31.78 -1.67
CA GLU A 488 -21.89 -32.53 -0.49
C GLU A 488 -20.91 -32.27 0.69
N GLU A 489 -19.61 -32.24 0.42
CA GLU A 489 -18.59 -31.91 1.42
C GLU A 489 -18.73 -30.48 1.90
N ALA A 490 -18.95 -29.51 0.99
CA ALA A 490 -19.17 -28.12 1.36
C ALA A 490 -20.46 -27.91 2.19
N GLU A 491 -21.56 -28.60 1.84
CA GLU A 491 -22.80 -28.60 2.64
C GLU A 491 -22.58 -29.21 4.04
N GLU A 492 -21.76 -30.26 4.12
CA GLU A 492 -21.39 -30.86 5.40
C GLU A 492 -20.57 -29.89 6.27
N THR A 493 -19.63 -29.13 5.72
CA THR A 493 -18.87 -28.14 6.50
C THR A 493 -19.77 -27.05 7.07
N ILE A 494 -20.75 -26.57 6.29
CA ILE A 494 -21.77 -25.60 6.76
C ILE A 494 -22.58 -26.20 7.90
N ARG A 495 -23.00 -27.46 7.76
CA ARG A 495 -23.77 -28.16 8.78
C ARG A 495 -22.97 -28.34 10.07
N VAL A 496 -21.70 -28.75 9.98
CA VAL A 496 -20.84 -28.95 11.15
C VAL A 496 -20.62 -27.63 11.88
N ALA A 497 -20.38 -26.54 11.13
CA ALA A 497 -20.22 -25.21 11.71
C ALA A 497 -21.54 -24.53 12.14
N ASN A 498 -22.69 -25.20 11.96
CA ASN A 498 -24.02 -24.65 12.23
C ASN A 498 -24.29 -23.32 11.53
N ALA A 499 -23.86 -23.20 10.26
CA ALA A 499 -23.90 -21.99 9.45
C ALA A 499 -24.97 -22.04 8.33
N GLU A 500 -25.96 -22.93 8.43
CA GLU A 500 -27.04 -23.11 7.48
C GLU A 500 -27.85 -21.82 7.29
N ASP A 501 -28.09 -21.08 8.38
CA ASP A 501 -28.79 -19.79 8.34
C ASP A 501 -28.04 -18.70 7.54
N VAL A 502 -26.71 -18.79 7.44
CA VAL A 502 -25.92 -17.86 6.60
C VAL A 502 -26.15 -18.16 5.14
N TYR A 503 -26.15 -19.43 4.77
CA TYR A 503 -26.45 -19.87 3.40
C TYR A 503 -27.88 -19.46 2.98
N ASP A 504 -28.86 -19.67 3.85
CA ASP A 504 -30.27 -19.36 3.60
C ASP A 504 -30.53 -17.84 3.50
N ALA A 505 -29.79 -17.04 4.27
CA ALA A 505 -29.95 -15.58 4.30
C ALA A 505 -29.28 -14.87 3.13
N LEU A 506 -28.31 -15.51 2.46
CA LEU A 506 -27.55 -14.88 1.36
C LEU A 506 -28.33 -15.01 0.03
N PRO A 507 -28.67 -13.91 -0.64
CA PRO A 507 -29.25 -13.96 -1.98
C PRO A 507 -28.29 -14.67 -2.95
N GLY A 508 -28.73 -15.79 -3.52
CA GLY A 508 -27.94 -16.61 -4.43
C GLY A 508 -27.22 -17.81 -3.78
N GLY A 509 -27.41 -18.06 -2.49
CA GLY A 509 -26.85 -19.23 -1.79
C GLY A 509 -25.32 -19.29 -1.93
N TRP A 510 -24.77 -20.34 -2.55
CA TRP A 510 -23.33 -20.49 -2.78
C TRP A 510 -22.68 -19.34 -3.56
N GLN A 511 -23.43 -18.73 -4.49
CA GLN A 511 -22.99 -17.57 -5.27
C GLN A 511 -23.32 -16.23 -4.58
N GLY A 512 -23.91 -16.29 -3.39
CA GLY A 512 -24.17 -15.12 -2.56
C GLY A 512 -22.85 -14.39 -2.23
N VAL A 513 -22.83 -13.07 -2.42
CA VAL A 513 -21.62 -12.26 -2.28
C VAL A 513 -21.44 -11.83 -0.84
N LEU A 514 -20.25 -12.06 -0.33
CA LEU A 514 -19.76 -11.55 0.96
C LEU A 514 -18.94 -10.29 0.72
N ASP A 515 -19.22 -9.25 1.48
CA ASP A 515 -18.42 -8.03 1.48
C ASP A 515 -17.06 -8.24 2.16
N GLU A 516 -16.17 -7.29 1.95
CA GLU A 516 -14.86 -7.25 2.60
C GLU A 516 -14.97 -7.44 4.12
N ARG A 517 -14.21 -8.39 4.67
CA ARG A 517 -14.25 -8.81 6.09
C ARG A 517 -15.61 -9.33 6.56
N GLY A 518 -16.46 -9.80 5.64
CA GLY A 518 -17.79 -10.28 5.97
C GLY A 518 -18.72 -9.21 6.55
N ARG A 519 -18.59 -7.94 6.10
CA ARG A 519 -19.55 -6.88 6.46
C ARG A 519 -20.95 -7.33 6.05
N GLY A 520 -21.93 -7.05 6.86
CA GLY A 520 -23.29 -7.55 6.65
C GLY A 520 -23.62 -8.87 7.38
N LEU A 521 -22.61 -9.65 7.78
CA LEU A 521 -22.78 -10.78 8.68
C LEU A 521 -22.62 -10.33 10.15
N SER A 522 -23.39 -10.94 11.05
CA SER A 522 -23.15 -10.80 12.49
C SER A 522 -21.79 -11.40 12.90
N GLY A 523 -21.29 -11.06 14.09
CA GLY A 523 -20.04 -11.64 14.62
C GLY A 523 -20.06 -13.17 14.63
N GLY A 524 -21.13 -13.76 15.16
CA GLY A 524 -21.32 -15.20 15.20
C GLY A 524 -21.48 -15.86 13.83
N GLN A 525 -22.13 -15.19 12.87
CA GLN A 525 -22.23 -15.69 11.50
C GLN A 525 -20.85 -15.74 10.83
N ARG A 526 -20.05 -14.67 10.96
CA ARG A 526 -18.68 -14.64 10.44
C ARG A 526 -17.83 -15.76 11.02
N GLN A 527 -17.88 -15.93 12.34
CA GLN A 527 -17.11 -16.97 13.04
C GLN A 527 -17.49 -18.36 12.55
N ARG A 528 -18.79 -18.64 12.34
CA ARG A 528 -19.26 -19.92 11.83
C ARG A 528 -18.83 -20.19 10.37
N VAL A 529 -18.81 -19.17 9.51
CA VAL A 529 -18.28 -19.33 8.14
C VAL A 529 -16.77 -19.59 8.15
N VAL A 530 -16.01 -18.90 9.03
CA VAL A 530 -14.58 -19.19 9.22
C VAL A 530 -14.37 -20.62 9.71
N LEU A 531 -15.19 -21.08 10.65
CA LEU A 531 -15.14 -22.46 11.14
C LEU A 531 -15.47 -23.47 10.03
N ALA A 532 -16.50 -23.22 9.21
CA ALA A 532 -16.82 -24.07 8.06
C ALA A 532 -15.62 -24.20 7.11
N ARG A 533 -14.93 -23.08 6.81
CA ARG A 533 -13.73 -23.09 5.97
C ARG A 533 -12.62 -23.98 6.52
N VAL A 534 -12.30 -23.88 7.81
CA VAL A 534 -11.19 -24.67 8.39
C VAL A 534 -11.54 -26.15 8.54
N ILE A 535 -12.82 -26.47 8.71
CA ILE A 535 -13.32 -27.84 8.67
C ILE A 535 -13.19 -28.40 7.23
N GLY A 536 -13.53 -27.61 6.21
CA GLY A 536 -13.43 -28.00 4.81
C GLY A 536 -12.00 -28.24 4.33
N ILE A 537 -10.98 -27.61 4.93
CA ILE A 537 -9.56 -27.89 4.64
C ILE A 537 -9.20 -29.34 5.04
N ASP A 538 -9.94 -29.95 5.96
CA ASP A 538 -9.78 -31.33 6.42
C ASP A 538 -8.34 -31.70 6.84
N ALA A 539 -7.65 -30.78 7.53
CA ALA A 539 -6.28 -30.95 7.97
C ALA A 539 -6.12 -32.15 8.92
N ALA A 540 -4.98 -32.81 8.89
CA ALA A 540 -4.65 -33.89 9.80
C ALA A 540 -4.72 -33.44 11.27
N ILE A 541 -4.21 -32.25 11.56
CA ILE A 541 -4.24 -31.61 12.87
C ILE A 541 -4.96 -30.26 12.76
N LEU A 542 -6.02 -30.09 13.56
CA LEU A 542 -6.79 -28.86 13.61
C LEU A 542 -6.62 -28.19 14.98
N VAL A 543 -6.23 -26.92 14.99
CA VAL A 543 -6.08 -26.10 16.20
C VAL A 543 -7.06 -24.95 16.12
N LEU A 544 -7.97 -24.86 17.08
CA LEU A 544 -9.01 -23.82 17.17
C LEU A 544 -8.81 -23.00 18.45
N VAL A 545 -8.86 -21.67 18.33
CA VAL A 545 -8.80 -20.76 19.48
C VAL A 545 -10.11 -20.01 19.59
N GLU A 546 -10.83 -20.22 20.68
CA GLU A 546 -12.13 -19.61 20.98
C GLU A 546 -13.09 -19.64 19.78
N PRO A 547 -13.37 -20.84 19.20
CA PRO A 547 -14.08 -20.94 17.91
C PRO A 547 -15.54 -20.49 17.98
N THR A 548 -16.08 -20.26 19.17
CA THR A 548 -17.50 -19.94 19.41
C THR A 548 -17.70 -18.72 20.30
N SER A 549 -16.68 -17.88 20.50
CA SER A 549 -16.74 -16.71 21.40
C SER A 549 -17.79 -15.65 21.04
N ALA A 550 -18.32 -15.67 19.81
CA ALA A 550 -19.30 -14.69 19.32
C ALA A 550 -20.70 -15.30 19.07
N VAL A 551 -20.97 -16.51 19.53
CA VAL A 551 -22.27 -17.19 19.36
C VAL A 551 -22.96 -17.41 20.70
N ASP A 552 -24.29 -17.64 20.67
CA ASP A 552 -25.05 -17.98 21.85
C ASP A 552 -24.79 -19.43 22.31
N ALA A 553 -25.06 -19.73 23.58
CA ALA A 553 -24.77 -21.01 24.20
C ALA A 553 -25.46 -22.21 23.53
N HIS A 554 -26.66 -22.02 22.96
CA HIS A 554 -27.37 -23.11 22.27
C HIS A 554 -26.70 -23.45 20.93
N THR A 555 -26.30 -22.42 20.17
CA THR A 555 -25.53 -22.58 18.95
C THR A 555 -24.14 -23.16 19.22
N GLU A 556 -23.47 -22.71 20.29
CA GLU A 556 -22.17 -23.23 20.72
C GLU A 556 -22.23 -24.72 21.05
N ALA A 557 -23.23 -25.16 21.86
CA ALA A 557 -23.40 -26.58 22.22
C ALA A 557 -23.51 -27.46 20.97
N ARG A 558 -24.32 -27.04 19.98
CA ARG A 558 -24.46 -27.76 18.70
C ARG A 558 -23.16 -27.81 17.88
N ILE A 559 -22.42 -26.71 17.86
CA ILE A 559 -21.14 -26.67 17.17
C ILE A 559 -20.15 -27.60 17.84
N ALA A 560 -20.00 -27.54 19.14
CA ALA A 560 -19.10 -28.40 19.92
C ALA A 560 -19.37 -29.88 19.67
N GLU A 561 -20.64 -30.30 19.75
CA GLU A 561 -21.06 -31.68 19.47
C GLU A 561 -20.74 -32.10 18.04
N ARG A 562 -21.10 -31.27 17.03
CA ARG A 562 -20.90 -31.57 15.61
C ARG A 562 -19.43 -31.65 15.26
N VAL A 563 -18.61 -30.69 15.73
CA VAL A 563 -17.16 -30.66 15.49
C VAL A 563 -16.49 -31.87 16.17
N ALA A 564 -16.78 -32.16 17.43
CA ALA A 564 -16.23 -33.33 18.13
C ALA A 564 -16.58 -34.63 17.40
N SER A 565 -17.83 -34.77 16.92
CA SER A 565 -18.26 -35.94 16.15
C SER A 565 -17.56 -36.05 14.80
N HIS A 566 -17.47 -34.93 14.05
CA HIS A 566 -16.83 -34.87 12.73
C HIS A 566 -15.32 -35.14 12.80
N ARG A 567 -14.69 -34.70 13.87
CA ARG A 567 -13.24 -34.85 14.08
C ARG A 567 -12.85 -36.10 14.88
N ARG A 568 -13.76 -37.00 15.13
CA ARG A 568 -13.48 -38.24 15.88
C ARG A 568 -12.37 -39.05 15.22
N GLY A 569 -11.36 -39.42 16.02
CA GLY A 569 -10.17 -40.14 15.52
C GLY A 569 -9.15 -39.26 14.77
N ARG A 570 -9.34 -37.96 14.76
CA ARG A 570 -8.41 -36.99 14.17
C ARG A 570 -7.90 -36.03 15.24
N THR A 571 -6.61 -35.72 15.22
CA THR A 571 -5.98 -34.82 16.18
C THR A 571 -6.63 -33.45 16.13
N THR A 572 -7.23 -33.03 17.23
CA THR A 572 -7.90 -31.72 17.33
C THR A 572 -7.55 -31.08 18.66
N VAL A 573 -7.12 -29.83 18.61
CA VAL A 573 -6.80 -29.01 19.78
C VAL A 573 -7.77 -27.83 19.80
N VAL A 574 -8.49 -27.63 20.90
CA VAL A 574 -9.38 -26.49 21.08
C VAL A 574 -8.93 -25.72 22.31
N ALA A 575 -8.52 -24.48 22.14
CA ALA A 575 -8.22 -23.58 23.25
C ALA A 575 -9.51 -22.83 23.62
N THR A 576 -10.09 -23.18 24.74
CA THR A 576 -11.32 -22.54 25.28
C THR A 576 -11.53 -22.87 26.74
N VAL A 577 -12.28 -22.04 27.42
CA VAL A 577 -12.74 -22.28 28.81
C VAL A 577 -14.23 -22.70 28.90
N SER A 578 -14.91 -22.76 27.75
CA SER A 578 -16.36 -23.07 27.72
C SER A 578 -16.66 -24.51 28.14
N PRO A 579 -17.53 -24.70 29.10
CA PRO A 579 -17.97 -26.06 29.55
C PRO A 579 -18.60 -26.87 28.42
N LEU A 580 -19.25 -26.22 27.45
CA LEU A 580 -19.91 -26.88 26.33
C LEU A 580 -18.92 -27.62 25.41
N TRP A 581 -17.70 -27.16 25.33
CA TRP A 581 -16.62 -27.86 24.66
C TRP A 581 -15.93 -28.89 25.54
N LEU A 582 -15.72 -28.57 26.83
CA LEU A 582 -15.02 -29.43 27.80
C LEU A 582 -15.64 -30.82 27.96
N HIS A 583 -16.96 -30.93 27.84
CA HIS A 583 -17.67 -32.23 27.91
C HIS A 583 -17.35 -33.18 26.73
N HIS A 584 -16.81 -32.65 25.63
CA HIS A 584 -16.43 -33.44 24.45
C HIS A 584 -14.94 -33.79 24.43
N ALA A 585 -14.16 -33.32 25.40
CA ALA A 585 -12.72 -33.55 25.46
C ALA A 585 -12.37 -34.99 25.80
N ASP A 586 -11.54 -35.65 24.98
CA ASP A 586 -10.86 -36.86 25.38
C ASP A 586 -9.81 -36.58 26.47
N ARG A 587 -9.23 -35.36 26.41
CA ARG A 587 -8.17 -34.89 27.31
C ARG A 587 -8.21 -33.37 27.47
N VAL A 588 -7.93 -32.90 28.67
CA VAL A 588 -7.81 -31.47 28.98
C VAL A 588 -6.42 -31.19 29.51
N ALA A 589 -5.80 -30.11 29.02
CA ALA A 589 -4.52 -29.58 29.50
C ALA A 589 -4.75 -28.20 30.14
N LEU A 590 -4.35 -28.01 31.37
CA LEU A 590 -4.36 -26.73 32.06
C LEU A 590 -3.05 -26.01 31.80
N LEU A 591 -3.12 -24.88 31.13
CA LEU A 591 -1.99 -23.97 30.87
C LEU A 591 -2.00 -22.84 31.89
N ASP A 592 -0.98 -22.78 32.72
CA ASP A 592 -0.79 -21.73 33.73
C ASP A 592 0.67 -21.26 33.75
N GLY A 593 0.88 -19.93 33.77
CA GLY A 593 2.21 -19.34 33.72
C GLY A 593 3.02 -19.72 32.45
N GLY A 594 2.34 -19.98 31.32
CA GLY A 594 2.98 -20.36 30.05
C GLY A 594 3.44 -21.83 29.99
N ARG A 595 3.03 -22.66 30.95
CA ARG A 595 3.35 -24.11 30.99
C ARG A 595 2.11 -24.94 31.31
N VAL A 596 2.10 -26.17 30.83
CA VAL A 596 1.10 -27.15 31.19
C VAL A 596 1.39 -27.62 32.61
N THR A 597 0.45 -27.38 33.53
CA THR A 597 0.56 -27.69 34.95
C THR A 597 -0.26 -28.92 35.38
N ALA A 598 -1.29 -29.26 34.62
CA ALA A 598 -2.09 -30.44 34.85
C ALA A 598 -2.69 -30.98 33.54
N VAL A 599 -2.87 -32.28 33.46
CA VAL A 599 -3.49 -32.96 32.32
C VAL A 599 -4.35 -34.10 32.86
N GLY A 600 -5.58 -34.20 32.38
CA GLY A 600 -6.53 -35.25 32.81
C GLY A 600 -7.85 -35.16 32.07
N GLY A 601 -8.85 -35.93 32.53
CA GLY A 601 -10.23 -35.76 32.10
C GLY A 601 -10.86 -34.50 32.71
N HIS A 602 -11.90 -33.97 32.05
CA HIS A 602 -12.62 -32.79 32.55
C HIS A 602 -13.11 -32.97 34.01
N ASP A 603 -13.82 -34.07 34.30
CA ASP A 603 -14.38 -34.33 35.60
C ASP A 603 -13.28 -34.59 36.64
N GLU A 604 -12.23 -35.35 36.27
CA GLU A 604 -11.08 -35.59 37.12
C GLU A 604 -10.40 -34.28 37.56
N LEU A 605 -10.15 -33.35 36.61
CA LEU A 605 -9.54 -32.07 36.90
C LEU A 605 -10.47 -31.16 37.73
N LEU A 606 -11.77 -31.24 37.55
CA LEU A 606 -12.74 -30.54 38.39
C LEU A 606 -12.68 -31.02 39.85
N GLU A 607 -12.46 -32.30 40.07
CA GLU A 607 -12.36 -32.86 41.42
C GLU A 607 -11.00 -32.61 42.08
N THR A 608 -9.92 -32.75 41.32
CA THR A 608 -8.56 -32.81 41.87
C THR A 608 -7.80 -31.48 41.80
N ASN A 609 -8.11 -30.55 40.87
CA ASN A 609 -7.33 -29.36 40.63
C ASN A 609 -8.09 -28.06 40.95
N ALA A 610 -7.68 -27.39 42.04
CA ALA A 610 -8.30 -26.14 42.49
C ALA A 610 -8.12 -24.96 41.52
N THR A 611 -7.00 -24.90 40.79
CA THR A 611 -6.74 -23.87 39.79
C THR A 611 -7.64 -24.05 38.59
N TYR A 612 -7.78 -25.30 38.11
CA TYR A 612 -8.69 -25.64 37.03
C TYR A 612 -10.14 -25.25 37.36
N ARG A 613 -10.64 -25.63 38.56
CA ARG A 613 -11.97 -25.21 39.02
C ARG A 613 -12.19 -23.71 38.98
N ARG A 614 -11.23 -22.94 39.46
CA ARG A 614 -11.33 -21.47 39.45
C ARG A 614 -11.39 -20.89 38.04
N VAL A 615 -10.65 -21.45 37.08
CA VAL A 615 -10.63 -20.96 35.70
C VAL A 615 -11.95 -21.27 35.03
N VAL A 616 -12.45 -22.50 35.16
CA VAL A 616 -13.71 -22.92 34.54
C VAL A 616 -14.91 -22.29 35.25
N ALA A 617 -14.90 -22.15 36.61
CA ALA A 617 -15.97 -21.50 37.35
C ALA A 617 -16.09 -20.00 37.07
N ARG A 618 -14.98 -19.30 36.87
CA ARG A 618 -15.03 -17.89 36.40
C ARG A 618 -15.77 -17.72 35.09
N ALA A 619 -15.62 -18.65 34.16
CA ALA A 619 -16.37 -18.65 32.91
C ALA A 619 -17.88 -18.89 33.09
N LEU A 620 -18.28 -19.48 34.22
CA LEU A 620 -19.71 -19.68 34.60
C LEU A 620 -20.27 -18.50 35.40
N ASP A 621 -19.43 -17.83 36.20
CA ASP A 621 -19.80 -16.79 37.17
C ASP A 621 -19.54 -15.36 36.70
N ASP A 622 -18.96 -15.15 35.51
CA ASP A 622 -18.87 -13.81 34.94
C ASP A 622 -20.29 -13.36 34.48
N PRO A 623 -21.04 -12.63 35.34
CA PRO A 623 -22.26 -12.00 34.89
C PRO A 623 -21.85 -11.00 33.80
N PRO A 624 -22.74 -10.76 32.81
CA PRO A 624 -22.46 -9.71 31.83
C PRO A 624 -22.11 -8.43 32.60
N GLU A 625 -20.99 -7.77 32.24
CA GLU A 625 -20.53 -6.52 32.82
C GLU A 625 -21.72 -5.59 33.07
N VAL A 626 -22.22 -5.61 34.30
CA VAL A 626 -23.23 -4.68 34.77
C VAL A 626 -22.45 -3.40 35.00
N ASP A 627 -22.67 -2.46 34.10
CA ASP A 627 -22.16 -1.09 34.18
C ASP A 627 -22.24 -0.61 35.65
N PRO A 628 -21.11 -0.30 36.31
CA PRO A 628 -21.11 0.05 37.75
C PRO A 628 -21.88 1.35 38.06
N GLU A 629 -22.51 2.00 37.08
CA GLU A 629 -23.31 3.22 37.27
C GLU A 629 -24.77 2.99 37.66
N VAL A 630 -25.23 1.76 37.81
CA VAL A 630 -26.62 1.51 38.24
C VAL A 630 -26.67 0.74 39.56
N ASP A 631 -26.17 1.37 40.65
CA ASP A 631 -26.53 0.99 42.02
C ASP A 631 -27.79 1.77 42.46
N PRO A 632 -28.97 1.13 42.54
CA PRO A 632 -30.20 1.83 42.97
C PRO A 632 -30.12 2.35 44.41
N ALA A 633 -29.18 1.87 45.24
CA ALA A 633 -28.99 2.33 46.61
C ALA A 633 -28.28 3.71 46.73
N ARG A 634 -27.72 4.22 45.63
CA ARG A 634 -27.07 5.53 45.62
C ARG A 634 -28.02 6.71 45.35
N ARG A 635 -29.24 6.42 44.85
CA ARG A 635 -30.26 7.48 44.56
C ARG A 635 -30.92 8.08 45.81
N GLU A 636 -30.78 7.46 46.99
CA GLU A 636 -31.39 7.98 48.20
C GLU A 636 -30.51 8.96 49.03
N ARG A 637 -29.29 9.28 48.58
CA ARG A 637 -28.35 10.13 49.34
C ARG A 637 -27.89 11.41 48.69
N GLU A 638 -28.42 11.80 47.55
CA GLU A 638 -28.13 13.13 47.00
C GLU A 638 -29.27 14.13 47.34
N PRO A 639 -28.94 15.31 47.92
CA PRO A 639 -29.91 16.35 48.14
C PRO A 639 -30.37 16.95 46.81
N ALA A 640 -31.66 17.17 46.68
CA ALA A 640 -32.30 17.70 45.47
C ALA A 640 -31.58 18.93 44.93
N VAL A 641 -30.89 18.77 43.80
CA VAL A 641 -30.29 19.88 43.06
C VAL A 641 -31.41 20.62 42.33
N VAL A 642 -31.59 21.86 42.67
CA VAL A 642 -32.50 22.80 41.98
C VAL A 642 -32.04 22.91 40.52
N PRO A 643 -32.90 22.74 39.52
CA PRO A 643 -32.47 22.80 38.11
C PRO A 643 -32.00 24.21 37.77
N ASN A 644 -30.74 24.34 37.43
CA ASN A 644 -30.12 25.54 36.92
C ASN A 644 -30.67 25.80 35.51
N ARG A 645 -31.49 26.83 35.31
CA ARG A 645 -32.02 27.21 34.00
C ARG A 645 -30.88 27.64 33.09
N PRO A 646 -30.86 27.17 31.83
CA PRO A 646 -29.79 27.50 30.90
C PRO A 646 -29.79 29.00 30.54
N PRO A 647 -28.61 29.62 30.29
CA PRO A 647 -28.42 31.08 30.12
C PRO A 647 -29.10 31.72 28.89
N TRP A 648 -29.80 30.96 28.05
CA TRP A 648 -30.40 31.42 26.81
C TRP A 648 -31.91 31.75 26.91
N GLU A 649 -32.56 31.52 28.07
CA GLU A 649 -33.99 31.82 28.28
C GLU A 649 -34.29 33.28 28.60
N HIS A 650 -33.32 34.19 28.57
CA HIS A 650 -33.45 35.61 28.87
C HIS A 650 -33.32 36.55 27.65
N ARG A 651 -33.72 36.13 26.45
CA ARG A 651 -33.78 37.06 25.31
C ARG A 651 -35.04 36.89 24.47
N GLU A 652 -36.20 37.04 25.07
CA GLU A 652 -37.41 37.44 24.36
C GLU A 652 -38.29 38.19 25.36
N HIS A 653 -38.19 39.53 25.38
CA HIS A 653 -39.21 40.53 25.59
C HIS A 653 -38.58 41.88 25.99
N GLY A 654 -38.74 42.83 25.13
CA GLY A 654 -38.42 44.25 25.30
C GLY A 654 -37.43 44.75 24.25
N GLU A 655 -37.67 45.61 23.37
CA GLU A 655 -38.67 46.69 23.25
C GLU A 655 -38.64 47.22 21.82
N ASP A 656 -39.79 47.32 21.24
CA ASP A 656 -40.10 48.32 20.24
C ASP A 656 -40.04 49.68 20.89
N SER A 657 -39.24 50.59 20.37
CA SER A 657 -39.52 52.01 20.15
C SER A 657 -38.27 52.90 20.19
N ARG A 658 -38.17 53.72 19.14
CA ARG A 658 -37.45 54.99 18.95
C ARG A 658 -36.06 55.00 18.33
N GLY A 659 -36.09 55.61 17.14
CA GLY A 659 -35.02 56.41 16.56
C GLY A 659 -34.59 55.99 15.19
#